data_346dac2b12b20990f01c3b66a37ae7f5
#
_entry.id   346dac2b12b20990f01c3b66a37ae7f5
#
_cell.length_a   1.000
_cell.length_b   1.000
_cell.length_c   1.000
_cell.angle_alpha   90.00
_cell.angle_beta   90.00
_cell.angle_gamma   90.00
#
_symmetry.space_group_name_H-M   'P 1'
#
loop_
_entity.id
_entity.type
_entity.pdbx_description
1 polymer ?
#
loop_
_entity_poly.entity_id
_entity_poly.type
_entity_poly.pdbx_seq_one_letter_code
_entity_poly.pdbx_strand_id
1 'polypeptide(L)'
;MYSHHLRNILLLLAVVAITLPSFFCNSPGEEQEATQTSPWQNVYDTNAHYVGMDKCRTCHESIYQTFIETGMGQSFDYASKQKSSADFAPAHALVYDKALGFYYKPYWQGDSLYVLEFRLEGSDTVHKRKQKIDYIIGSGQHTNSHIFSRSGYLHQAPITFYTQKKQWDLAPGYEEGNNYRFSRLIELECMSCHNAYPEFEPASQNKFISVGNGIDCERCHGPGSLHVAAKQAGDIVDTSKTPDYTIVNPRRLSTDLQNNICQRCHLQGIAVLNDGKSFFDFRPGMQLSEVMNVFMPQYEGARDKMIMASHVERMKKSDCFISSGKMSCITCHKPHVSVKFTPHTQYLDACKSCHGDSRSACTEKLEIRARENDDCVKCHMPRNGSIDIPHVAVTDHFIRKRPMSDTLEKKITAFLGLQCFNNDKVDAITQGRAFMEFYEKFNQNRALIDSAIKYLDKEKDREASEKQNRDYIRAYFLLSDFAKVTQYAAKLYPENIVDAWAAYRIGESYFQLQKHSEALPWYKRATEMLRFSLDFQNKYGTCLLALNRLSEAQKVFDFVLKEDPDYVSANTNIGFIYMQQNNLTMAYYHLLKANTLDPDHQQTIFNLAILYHGEGKDDKAKALLLRLLRSDPQNERARMMLSEL
;
A
#
# COMPACT_ATOMS: atom_id res chain seq x y z
N MET A 1 12.07 91.23 10.66
CA MET A 1 11.31 90.38 11.59
C MET A 1 10.80 89.07 10.95
N TYR A 2 11.47 88.54 9.96
CA TYR A 2 11.02 87.32 9.29
C TYR A 2 12.04 86.12 9.35
N SER A 3 13.17 86.32 10.01
CA SER A 3 14.23 85.26 10.01
C SER A 3 14.23 84.39 11.27
N HIS A 4 13.52 84.76 12.34
CA HIS A 4 13.50 83.96 13.57
C HIS A 4 12.40 82.88 13.62
N HIS A 5 11.31 83.04 12.87
CA HIS A 5 10.24 82.05 12.83
C HIS A 5 10.58 80.81 11.98
N LEU A 6 11.36 80.98 10.91
CA LEU A 6 11.78 79.83 10.06
C LEU A 6 12.80 78.87 10.76
N ARG A 7 13.64 79.47 11.65
CA ARG A 7 14.64 78.71 12.37
C ARG A 7 14.04 77.84 13.50
N ASN A 8 12.96 78.29 14.10
CA ASN A 8 12.24 77.55 15.15
C ASN A 8 11.32 76.46 14.56
N ILE A 9 10.78 76.67 13.37
CA ILE A 9 10.01 75.58 12.66
C ILE A 9 10.92 74.46 12.17
N LEU A 10 12.13 74.81 11.69
CA LEU A 10 13.13 73.76 11.29
C LEU A 10 13.71 72.98 12.48
N LEU A 11 13.85 73.68 13.66
CA LEU A 11 14.28 72.98 14.90
C LEU A 11 13.16 72.10 15.50
N LEU A 12 11.89 72.47 15.38
CA LEU A 12 10.76 71.63 15.80
C LEU A 12 10.57 70.40 14.87
N LEU A 13 10.81 70.55 13.58
CA LEU A 13 10.75 69.44 12.65
C LEU A 13 11.96 68.44 12.83
N ALA A 14 13.12 68.97 13.24
CA ALA A 14 14.28 68.14 13.55
C ALA A 14 14.13 67.34 14.86
N VAL A 15 13.46 67.93 15.89
CA VAL A 15 13.20 67.25 17.17
C VAL A 15 12.09 66.21 17.05
N VAL A 16 11.07 66.48 16.21
CA VAL A 16 9.99 65.48 15.94
C VAL A 16 10.51 64.27 15.11
N ALA A 17 11.55 64.46 14.27
CA ALA A 17 12.14 63.36 13.51
C ALA A 17 13.01 62.42 14.37
N ILE A 18 13.42 62.81 15.59
CA ILE A 18 14.27 62.00 16.48
C ILE A 18 13.44 61.21 17.51
N THR A 19 12.14 61.50 17.69
CA THR A 19 11.29 60.87 18.71
C THR A 19 10.11 60.03 18.15
N LEU A 20 10.04 59.78 16.83
CA LEU A 20 9.12 58.79 16.28
C LEU A 20 9.78 57.41 16.41
N PRO A 21 9.24 56.53 17.25
CA PRO A 21 9.64 55.13 17.17
C PRO A 21 9.22 54.64 15.80
N SER A 22 10.18 54.08 15.08
CA SER A 22 9.94 53.34 13.82
C SER A 22 8.97 52.21 14.12
N PHE A 23 7.67 52.45 13.97
CA PHE A 23 6.75 51.35 13.75
C PHE A 23 7.09 50.79 12.35
N PHE A 24 8.06 49.89 12.31
CA PHE A 24 8.10 48.92 11.25
C PHE A 24 6.77 48.17 11.34
N CYS A 25 5.88 48.36 10.39
CA CYS A 25 4.90 47.37 10.04
C CYS A 25 5.71 46.08 9.74
N ASN A 26 5.76 45.20 10.70
CA ASN A 26 6.02 43.81 10.40
C ASN A 26 4.89 43.38 9.45
N SER A 27 5.16 43.34 8.16
CA SER A 27 4.49 42.40 7.30
C SER A 27 4.50 41.06 8.02
N PRO A 28 3.41 40.29 8.05
CA PRO A 28 3.48 38.93 8.59
C PRO A 28 4.65 38.27 7.86
N GLY A 29 5.72 38.04 8.62
CA GLY A 29 6.88 37.36 8.11
C GLY A 29 6.38 36.05 7.49
N GLU A 30 6.84 35.77 6.29
CA GLU A 30 6.95 34.41 5.84
C GLU A 30 7.44 33.61 7.06
N GLU A 31 6.61 32.73 7.57
CA GLU A 31 7.06 31.70 8.52
C GLU A 31 8.22 31.03 7.79
N GLN A 32 9.45 31.40 8.17
CA GLN A 32 10.60 30.62 7.79
C GLN A 32 10.28 29.22 8.32
N GLU A 33 9.99 28.30 7.41
CA GLU A 33 9.98 26.88 7.70
C GLU A 33 11.20 26.64 8.57
N ALA A 34 10.96 26.31 9.84
CA ALA A 34 12.03 26.01 10.77
C ALA A 34 12.79 24.86 10.12
N THR A 35 14.01 25.15 9.64
CA THR A 35 14.86 24.14 9.03
C THR A 35 14.97 23.02 10.03
N GLN A 36 14.34 21.88 9.70
CA GLN A 36 14.37 20.68 10.53
C GLN A 36 15.84 20.29 10.72
N THR A 37 16.35 20.50 11.92
CA THR A 37 17.75 20.23 12.24
C THR A 37 17.86 18.89 12.96
N SER A 38 18.67 18.00 12.43
CA SER A 38 19.06 16.76 13.06
C SER A 38 20.58 16.75 13.24
N PRO A 39 21.12 16.23 14.34
CA PRO A 39 22.55 16.03 14.45
C PRO A 39 23.04 14.96 13.45
N TRP A 40 22.16 14.09 12.97
CA TRP A 40 22.45 13.05 12.00
C TRP A 40 22.46 13.61 10.59
N GLN A 41 23.62 13.64 9.95
CA GLN A 41 23.83 14.28 8.65
C GLN A 41 22.98 13.64 7.54
N ASN A 42 22.80 12.32 7.56
CA ASN A 42 22.09 11.58 6.51
C ASN A 42 20.55 11.67 6.57
N VAL A 43 19.97 12.39 7.55
CA VAL A 43 18.50 12.47 7.70
C VAL A 43 17.90 13.44 6.69
N TYR A 44 18.38 14.68 6.65
CA TYR A 44 17.81 15.74 5.81
C TYR A 44 18.73 16.16 4.65
N ASP A 45 19.99 15.67 4.60
CA ASP A 45 20.89 15.99 3.49
C ASP A 45 20.39 15.33 2.19
N THR A 46 20.08 16.16 1.20
CA THR A 46 19.63 15.73 -0.12
C THR A 46 20.73 15.03 -0.92
N ASN A 47 22.00 15.23 -0.59
CA ASN A 47 23.14 14.55 -1.23
C ASN A 47 23.35 13.14 -0.67
N ALA A 48 22.80 12.84 0.52
CA ALA A 48 22.87 11.50 1.07
C ALA A 48 21.98 10.54 0.25
N HIS A 49 22.59 9.49 -0.30
CA HIS A 49 21.93 8.48 -1.13
C HIS A 49 22.17 7.06 -0.57
N TYR A 50 21.29 6.14 -0.97
CA TYR A 50 21.36 4.74 -0.57
C TYR A 50 22.46 4.01 -1.36
N VAL A 51 23.21 3.15 -0.70
CA VAL A 51 24.36 2.43 -1.26
C VAL A 51 24.14 0.92 -1.37
N GLY A 52 23.07 0.42 -0.74
CA GLY A 52 22.69 -0.99 -0.72
C GLY A 52 23.44 -1.84 0.31
N MET A 53 22.81 -2.93 0.70
CA MET A 53 23.26 -3.82 1.78
C MET A 53 24.64 -4.47 1.52
N ASP A 54 24.97 -4.76 0.26
CA ASP A 54 26.28 -5.35 -0.11
C ASP A 54 27.44 -4.41 0.22
N LYS A 55 27.23 -3.09 0.10
CA LYS A 55 28.24 -2.12 0.51
C LYS A 55 28.47 -2.11 2.02
N CYS A 56 27.40 -2.25 2.80
CA CYS A 56 27.47 -2.36 4.26
C CYS A 56 28.19 -3.65 4.69
N ARG A 57 27.92 -4.74 4.00
CA ARG A 57 28.52 -6.06 4.23
C ARG A 57 30.04 -6.02 4.21
N THR A 58 30.67 -5.22 3.35
CA THR A 58 32.14 -5.18 3.22
C THR A 58 32.88 -4.87 4.53
N CYS A 59 32.22 -4.16 5.46
CA CYS A 59 32.78 -3.83 6.79
C CYS A 59 31.98 -4.48 7.94
N HIS A 60 30.71 -4.82 7.73
CA HIS A 60 29.81 -5.33 8.76
C HIS A 60 29.35 -6.77 8.51
N GLU A 61 30.25 -7.64 8.01
CA GLU A 61 29.94 -9.03 7.60
C GLU A 61 29.22 -9.83 8.68
N SER A 62 29.68 -9.78 9.94
CA SER A 62 29.05 -10.57 11.03
C SER A 62 27.61 -10.14 11.33
N ILE A 63 27.32 -8.83 11.24
CA ILE A 63 25.97 -8.29 11.43
C ILE A 63 25.11 -8.65 10.23
N TYR A 64 25.67 -8.56 9.01
CA TYR A 64 24.99 -8.95 7.78
C TYR A 64 24.50 -10.40 7.84
N GLN A 65 25.39 -11.34 8.21
CA GLN A 65 25.07 -12.76 8.25
C GLN A 65 23.92 -13.09 9.22
N THR A 66 23.84 -12.41 10.37
CA THR A 66 22.74 -12.63 11.31
C THR A 66 21.45 -11.91 10.87
N PHE A 67 21.58 -10.75 10.21
CA PHE A 67 20.44 -9.96 9.79
C PHE A 67 19.66 -10.59 8.64
N ILE A 68 20.33 -11.17 7.64
CA ILE A 68 19.66 -11.83 6.52
C ILE A 68 18.81 -13.04 6.94
N GLU A 69 19.06 -13.60 8.15
CA GLU A 69 18.24 -14.65 8.75
C GLU A 69 17.01 -14.13 9.52
N THR A 70 16.88 -12.81 9.65
CA THR A 70 15.70 -12.21 10.31
C THR A 70 14.47 -12.27 9.43
N GLY A 71 13.28 -12.16 10.04
CA GLY A 71 12.04 -12.03 9.28
C GLY A 71 12.00 -10.81 8.37
N MET A 72 12.73 -9.75 8.71
CA MET A 72 12.86 -8.53 7.89
C MET A 72 13.79 -8.78 6.69
N GLY A 73 14.98 -9.32 6.91
CA GLY A 73 15.89 -9.67 5.81
C GLY A 73 15.30 -10.69 4.83
N GLN A 74 14.45 -11.59 5.32
CA GLN A 74 13.77 -12.60 4.51
C GLN A 74 12.37 -12.19 4.03
N SER A 75 11.97 -10.93 4.13
CA SER A 75 10.59 -10.52 3.84
C SER A 75 10.20 -10.61 2.36
N PHE A 76 11.17 -10.61 1.43
CA PHE A 76 10.95 -10.68 -0.02
C PHE A 76 12.16 -11.29 -0.71
N ASP A 77 11.96 -12.21 -1.66
CA ASP A 77 13.03 -12.77 -2.48
C ASP A 77 12.48 -13.44 -3.74
N TYR A 78 13.38 -13.82 -4.67
CA TYR A 78 13.04 -14.64 -5.82
C TYR A 78 12.38 -15.95 -5.41
N ALA A 79 11.44 -16.42 -6.22
CA ALA A 79 10.79 -17.71 -6.01
C ALA A 79 11.79 -18.84 -6.23
N SER A 80 12.25 -19.44 -5.13
CA SER A 80 13.15 -20.58 -5.10
C SER A 80 12.69 -21.62 -4.09
N LYS A 81 13.13 -22.87 -4.25
CA LYS A 81 12.83 -23.95 -3.30
C LYS A 81 13.40 -23.64 -1.90
N GLN A 82 14.52 -22.92 -1.84
CA GLN A 82 15.13 -22.50 -0.58
C GLN A 82 14.30 -21.42 0.13
N LYS A 83 13.75 -20.48 -0.63
CA LYS A 83 12.92 -19.38 -0.09
C LYS A 83 11.54 -19.86 0.35
N SER A 84 10.97 -20.86 -0.33
CA SER A 84 9.63 -21.35 -0.06
C SER A 84 9.59 -22.20 1.22
N SER A 85 8.65 -21.87 2.12
CA SER A 85 8.32 -22.71 3.28
C SER A 85 7.15 -23.65 3.02
N ALA A 86 6.63 -23.69 1.79
CA ALA A 86 5.38 -24.35 1.45
C ALA A 86 5.53 -25.85 1.20
N ASP A 87 4.46 -26.59 1.51
CA ASP A 87 4.29 -28.00 1.17
C ASP A 87 3.60 -28.12 -0.20
N PHE A 88 4.21 -28.85 -1.12
CA PHE A 88 3.72 -29.08 -2.49
C PHE A 88 3.25 -30.52 -2.71
N ALA A 89 3.06 -31.31 -1.64
CA ALA A 89 2.49 -32.64 -1.77
C ALA A 89 1.10 -32.57 -2.44
N PRO A 90 0.80 -33.44 -3.42
CA PRO A 90 -0.45 -33.36 -4.20
C PRO A 90 -1.73 -33.33 -3.38
N ALA A 91 -1.72 -33.96 -2.19
CA ALA A 91 -2.85 -33.97 -1.27
C ALA A 91 -3.10 -32.60 -0.59
N HIS A 92 -2.08 -31.73 -0.52
CA HIS A 92 -2.14 -30.47 0.22
C HIS A 92 -2.08 -29.23 -0.71
N ALA A 93 -1.53 -29.40 -1.92
CA ALA A 93 -1.27 -28.32 -2.87
C ALA A 93 -2.45 -28.12 -3.84
N LEU A 94 -3.65 -27.96 -3.31
CA LEU A 94 -4.85 -27.66 -4.08
C LEU A 94 -5.78 -26.76 -3.26
N VAL A 95 -6.15 -25.59 -3.82
CA VAL A 95 -7.10 -24.64 -3.24
C VAL A 95 -8.31 -24.55 -4.15
N TYR A 96 -9.51 -24.58 -3.57
CA TYR A 96 -10.77 -24.37 -4.28
C TYR A 96 -11.43 -23.09 -3.82
N ASP A 97 -11.58 -22.15 -4.74
CA ASP A 97 -12.39 -20.95 -4.54
C ASP A 97 -13.86 -21.28 -4.84
N LYS A 98 -14.64 -21.44 -3.78
CA LYS A 98 -16.05 -21.79 -3.89
C LYS A 98 -16.89 -20.66 -4.52
N ALA A 99 -16.50 -19.41 -4.31
CA ALA A 99 -17.27 -18.26 -4.81
C ALA A 99 -17.15 -18.12 -6.32
N LEU A 100 -15.95 -18.31 -6.88
CA LEU A 100 -15.68 -18.17 -8.30
C LEU A 100 -15.65 -19.51 -9.05
N GLY A 101 -15.61 -20.65 -8.35
CA GLY A 101 -15.55 -21.98 -8.95
C GLY A 101 -14.22 -22.32 -9.60
N PHE A 102 -13.12 -21.69 -9.17
CA PHE A 102 -11.79 -21.99 -9.66
C PHE A 102 -11.01 -22.87 -8.70
N TYR A 103 -10.16 -23.72 -9.25
CA TYR A 103 -9.14 -24.46 -8.54
C TYR A 103 -7.77 -23.85 -8.82
N TYR A 104 -6.92 -23.80 -7.80
CA TYR A 104 -5.55 -23.33 -7.87
C TYR A 104 -4.61 -24.41 -7.38
N LYS A 105 -3.63 -24.81 -8.24
CA LYS A 105 -2.63 -25.83 -7.92
C LYS A 105 -1.24 -25.25 -8.06
N PRO A 106 -0.52 -24.98 -6.96
CA PRO A 106 0.89 -24.59 -7.00
C PRO A 106 1.75 -25.84 -7.24
N TYR A 107 2.81 -25.70 -8.02
CA TYR A 107 3.77 -26.80 -8.27
C TYR A 107 5.09 -26.27 -8.83
N TRP A 108 6.15 -27.04 -8.61
CA TRP A 108 7.45 -26.80 -9.21
C TRP A 108 7.58 -27.54 -10.55
N GLN A 109 8.14 -26.85 -11.55
CA GLN A 109 8.60 -27.46 -12.81
C GLN A 109 10.07 -27.08 -12.97
N GLY A 110 10.97 -28.04 -12.71
CA GLY A 110 12.38 -27.73 -12.52
C GLY A 110 12.58 -26.80 -11.32
N ASP A 111 13.22 -25.65 -11.54
CA ASP A 111 13.44 -24.62 -10.52
C ASP A 111 12.46 -23.44 -10.62
N SER A 112 11.44 -23.56 -11.46
CA SER A 112 10.41 -22.53 -11.60
C SER A 112 9.14 -22.94 -10.88
N LEU A 113 8.60 -22.02 -10.09
CA LEU A 113 7.31 -22.16 -9.40
C LEU A 113 6.18 -21.70 -10.32
N TYR A 114 5.11 -22.46 -10.37
CA TYR A 114 3.91 -22.15 -11.13
C TYR A 114 2.65 -22.29 -10.27
N VAL A 115 1.63 -21.49 -10.60
CA VAL A 115 0.25 -21.71 -10.17
C VAL A 115 -0.58 -22.06 -11.40
N LEU A 116 -1.24 -23.20 -11.37
CA LEU A 116 -2.23 -23.61 -12.36
C LEU A 116 -3.61 -23.27 -11.84
N GLU A 117 -4.30 -22.38 -12.54
CA GLU A 117 -5.73 -22.12 -12.33
C GLU A 117 -6.53 -22.97 -13.33
N PHE A 118 -7.61 -23.61 -12.86
CA PHE A 118 -8.52 -24.33 -13.74
C PHE A 118 -9.94 -24.35 -13.18
N ARG A 119 -10.91 -24.59 -14.08
CA ARG A 119 -12.35 -24.74 -13.74
C ARG A 119 -12.86 -26.04 -14.34
N LEU A 120 -13.72 -26.73 -13.59
CA LEU A 120 -14.35 -27.96 -14.00
C LEU A 120 -15.85 -27.75 -14.22
N GLU A 121 -16.41 -28.34 -15.26
CA GLU A 121 -17.85 -28.58 -15.45
C GLU A 121 -18.05 -30.11 -15.53
N GLY A 122 -18.60 -30.70 -14.47
CA GLY A 122 -18.58 -32.15 -14.31
C GLY A 122 -17.15 -32.69 -14.21
N SER A 123 -16.76 -33.58 -15.12
CA SER A 123 -15.38 -34.12 -15.23
C SER A 123 -14.47 -33.31 -16.16
N ASP A 124 -15.04 -32.39 -16.93
CA ASP A 124 -14.34 -31.71 -18.01
C ASP A 124 -13.66 -30.42 -17.53
N THR A 125 -12.41 -30.22 -17.94
CA THR A 125 -11.70 -28.97 -17.69
C THR A 125 -12.08 -27.94 -18.73
N VAL A 126 -12.93 -26.98 -18.36
CA VAL A 126 -13.46 -25.94 -19.27
C VAL A 126 -12.61 -24.68 -19.31
N HIS A 127 -11.72 -24.51 -18.34
CA HIS A 127 -10.74 -23.42 -18.29
C HIS A 127 -9.43 -23.90 -17.71
N LYS A 128 -8.32 -23.37 -18.24
CA LYS A 128 -6.98 -23.66 -17.74
C LYS A 128 -6.05 -22.49 -18.03
N ARG A 129 -5.37 -22.00 -16.99
CA ARG A 129 -4.37 -20.94 -17.07
C ARG A 129 -3.16 -21.32 -16.21
N LYS A 130 -1.97 -21.17 -16.76
CA LYS A 130 -0.69 -21.40 -16.05
C LYS A 130 0.01 -20.06 -15.87
N GLN A 131 0.39 -19.72 -14.61
CA GLN A 131 1.13 -18.51 -14.27
C GLN A 131 2.44 -18.88 -13.58
N LYS A 132 3.56 -18.40 -14.12
CA LYS A 132 4.85 -18.47 -13.44
C LYS A 132 4.88 -17.49 -12.28
N ILE A 133 5.50 -17.90 -11.18
CA ILE A 133 5.74 -17.08 -10.00
C ILE A 133 7.21 -16.66 -10.00
N ASP A 134 7.49 -15.39 -9.81
CA ASP A 134 8.83 -14.82 -9.86
C ASP A 134 9.38 -14.51 -8.48
N TYR A 135 8.50 -14.15 -7.51
CA TYR A 135 8.91 -13.77 -6.16
C TYR A 135 8.01 -14.40 -5.10
N ILE A 136 8.57 -14.55 -3.90
CA ILE A 136 7.86 -14.94 -2.68
C ILE A 136 8.00 -13.82 -1.65
N ILE A 137 6.86 -13.29 -1.20
CA ILE A 137 6.76 -12.30 -0.13
C ILE A 137 6.42 -12.96 1.20
N GLY A 138 7.03 -12.48 2.28
CA GLY A 138 6.95 -13.07 3.61
C GLY A 138 8.13 -13.97 3.93
N SER A 139 8.56 -13.93 5.20
CA SER A 139 9.73 -14.68 5.68
C SER A 139 9.51 -16.20 5.84
N GLY A 140 8.29 -16.69 5.60
CA GLY A 140 7.93 -18.09 5.87
C GLY A 140 7.69 -18.39 7.35
N GLN A 141 7.74 -17.42 8.25
CA GLN A 141 7.39 -17.63 9.66
C GLN A 141 5.88 -17.71 9.89
N HIS A 142 5.12 -16.98 9.10
CA HIS A 142 3.66 -16.93 9.16
C HIS A 142 3.03 -17.32 7.83
N THR A 143 3.48 -16.69 6.74
CA THR A 143 2.95 -16.89 5.39
C THR A 143 4.06 -16.83 4.35
N ASN A 144 3.80 -17.46 3.18
CA ASN A 144 4.43 -17.13 1.91
C ASN A 144 3.34 -16.79 0.90
N SER A 145 3.25 -15.53 0.50
CA SER A 145 2.43 -15.10 -0.64
C SER A 145 3.28 -15.03 -1.91
N HIS A 146 2.64 -15.10 -3.06
CA HIS A 146 3.31 -15.35 -4.33
C HIS A 146 3.06 -14.18 -5.28
N ILE A 147 4.13 -13.71 -5.93
CA ILE A 147 4.12 -12.54 -6.82
C ILE A 147 4.71 -12.94 -8.16
N PHE A 148 4.12 -12.45 -9.23
CA PHE A 148 4.66 -12.58 -10.56
C PHE A 148 4.88 -11.21 -11.20
N SER A 149 5.81 -11.15 -12.15
CA SER A 149 6.16 -9.95 -12.91
C SER A 149 5.81 -10.13 -14.39
N ARG A 150 5.26 -9.09 -14.99
CA ARG A 150 5.10 -8.97 -16.44
C ARG A 150 5.75 -7.69 -16.88
N SER A 151 6.86 -7.77 -17.56
CA SER A 151 7.62 -6.58 -18.00
C SER A 151 7.85 -5.55 -16.88
N GLY A 152 8.05 -6.02 -15.64
CA GLY A 152 8.22 -5.17 -14.45
C GLY A 152 6.92 -4.84 -13.70
N TYR A 153 5.74 -5.08 -14.26
CA TYR A 153 4.48 -4.92 -13.55
C TYR A 153 4.26 -6.07 -12.58
N LEU A 154 4.22 -5.76 -11.29
CA LEU A 154 4.08 -6.77 -10.24
C LEU A 154 2.62 -7.00 -9.87
N HIS A 155 2.27 -8.29 -9.75
CA HIS A 155 0.93 -8.73 -9.38
C HIS A 155 0.98 -9.85 -8.36
N GLN A 156 -0.02 -9.91 -7.48
CA GLN A 156 -0.19 -10.99 -6.52
C GLN A 156 -0.91 -12.18 -7.16
N ALA A 157 -0.42 -13.39 -6.90
CA ALA A 157 -1.13 -14.62 -7.22
C ALA A 157 -2.26 -14.88 -6.19
N PRO A 158 -3.31 -15.64 -6.58
CA PRO A 158 -4.52 -15.79 -5.77
C PRO A 158 -4.38 -16.64 -4.51
N ILE A 159 -3.25 -17.33 -4.31
CA ILE A 159 -3.05 -18.26 -3.21
C ILE A 159 -1.81 -17.95 -2.38
N THR A 160 -1.90 -18.25 -1.08
CA THR A 160 -0.86 -18.07 -0.06
C THR A 160 -0.68 -19.38 0.70
N PHE A 161 0.57 -19.70 1.08
CA PHE A 161 0.84 -20.76 2.02
C PHE A 161 0.90 -20.23 3.44
N TYR A 162 0.08 -20.78 4.33
CA TYR A 162 -0.02 -20.41 5.75
C TYR A 162 0.80 -21.38 6.59
N THR A 163 1.99 -20.96 6.97
CA THR A 163 3.02 -21.83 7.58
C THR A 163 2.59 -22.42 8.91
N GLN A 164 1.86 -21.66 9.73
CA GLN A 164 1.41 -22.13 11.05
C GLN A 164 0.39 -23.26 10.96
N LYS A 165 -0.42 -23.29 9.92
CA LYS A 165 -1.41 -24.35 9.64
C LYS A 165 -0.90 -25.38 8.64
N LYS A 166 0.27 -25.13 8.01
CA LYS A 166 0.85 -25.97 6.96
C LYS A 166 -0.13 -26.22 5.81
N GLN A 167 -0.86 -25.19 5.41
CA GLN A 167 -1.88 -25.30 4.36
C GLN A 167 -1.78 -24.19 3.33
N TRP A 168 -2.20 -24.49 2.11
CA TRP A 168 -2.52 -23.53 1.08
C TRP A 168 -3.96 -23.06 1.24
N ASP A 169 -4.18 -21.76 1.05
CA ASP A 169 -5.52 -21.18 0.98
C ASP A 169 -5.50 -19.92 0.10
N LEU A 170 -6.65 -19.29 -0.11
CA LEU A 170 -6.74 -18.02 -0.80
C LEU A 170 -5.84 -16.97 -0.13
N ALA A 171 -5.33 -16.04 -0.92
CA ALA A 171 -4.51 -14.95 -0.41
C ALA A 171 -5.33 -14.03 0.52
N PRO A 172 -4.71 -13.39 1.53
CA PRO A 172 -5.43 -12.50 2.44
C PRO A 172 -6.28 -11.46 1.71
N GLY A 173 -7.56 -11.34 2.08
CA GLY A 173 -8.56 -10.47 1.47
C GLY A 173 -9.18 -11.01 0.17
N TYR A 174 -8.93 -12.30 -0.18
CA TYR A 174 -9.57 -12.97 -1.31
C TYR A 174 -10.71 -13.90 -0.88
N GLU A 175 -10.91 -14.04 0.41
CA GLU A 175 -12.01 -14.78 0.99
C GLU A 175 -13.35 -14.08 0.64
N GLU A 176 -14.45 -14.75 0.84
CA GLU A 176 -15.80 -14.20 0.71
C GLU A 176 -16.14 -13.64 -0.69
N GLY A 177 -15.49 -14.17 -1.74
CA GLY A 177 -15.79 -13.78 -3.13
C GLY A 177 -14.99 -12.56 -3.63
N ASN A 178 -14.06 -12.04 -2.86
CA ASN A 178 -13.21 -10.90 -3.23
C ASN A 178 -11.93 -11.30 -3.99
N ASN A 179 -11.90 -12.48 -4.60
CA ASN A 179 -10.73 -12.96 -5.31
C ASN A 179 -10.58 -12.28 -6.68
N TYR A 180 -9.62 -11.39 -6.79
CA TYR A 180 -9.24 -10.73 -8.05
C TYR A 180 -8.38 -11.60 -8.96
N ARG A 181 -8.22 -12.89 -8.65
CA ARG A 181 -7.41 -13.85 -9.40
C ARG A 181 -5.96 -13.33 -9.54
N PHE A 182 -5.50 -13.07 -10.77
CA PHE A 182 -4.14 -12.59 -11.06
C PHE A 182 -4.07 -11.09 -11.37
N SER A 183 -5.03 -10.28 -10.93
CA SER A 183 -5.09 -8.85 -11.28
C SER A 183 -4.78 -7.88 -10.13
N ARG A 184 -4.58 -8.38 -8.88
CA ARG A 184 -4.20 -7.49 -7.77
C ARG A 184 -2.81 -6.92 -8.00
N LEU A 185 -2.72 -5.59 -8.08
CA LEU A 185 -1.46 -4.88 -8.25
C LEU A 185 -0.63 -4.91 -6.96
N ILE A 186 0.69 -4.98 -7.12
CA ILE A 186 1.65 -4.76 -6.03
C ILE A 186 2.27 -3.38 -6.24
N GLU A 187 1.85 -2.45 -5.41
CA GLU A 187 2.24 -1.04 -5.47
C GLU A 187 3.37 -0.69 -4.49
N LEU A 188 3.84 0.55 -4.53
CA LEU A 188 4.88 1.05 -3.63
C LEU A 188 4.54 0.89 -2.14
N GLU A 189 3.26 0.99 -1.77
CA GLU A 189 2.81 0.78 -0.38
C GLU A 189 3.22 -0.61 0.12
N CYS A 190 2.92 -1.66 -0.65
CA CYS A 190 3.28 -3.05 -0.32
C CYS A 190 4.79 -3.23 -0.21
N MET A 191 5.52 -2.74 -1.22
CA MET A 191 6.98 -2.87 -1.30
C MET A 191 7.68 -2.09 -0.17
N SER A 192 7.07 -1.02 0.31
CA SER A 192 7.65 -0.19 1.36
C SER A 192 7.82 -0.88 2.71
N CYS A 193 7.10 -1.98 2.97
CA CYS A 193 7.21 -2.79 4.18
C CYS A 193 7.91 -4.14 3.94
N HIS A 194 8.09 -4.55 2.69
CA HIS A 194 8.60 -5.88 2.36
C HIS A 194 9.91 -5.86 1.56
N ASN A 195 10.33 -4.70 1.05
CA ASN A 195 11.49 -4.58 0.19
C ASN A 195 12.45 -3.48 0.68
N ALA A 196 13.68 -3.52 0.25
CA ALA A 196 14.70 -2.52 0.54
C ALA A 196 14.35 -1.16 -0.09
N TYR A 197 14.95 -0.87 -1.22
CA TYR A 197 14.66 0.31 -2.05
C TYR A 197 14.53 -0.15 -3.51
N PRO A 198 13.32 -0.50 -3.96
CA PRO A 198 13.11 -0.91 -5.33
C PRO A 198 13.29 0.28 -6.26
N GLU A 199 13.85 0.03 -7.44
CA GLU A 199 13.85 1.01 -8.51
C GLU A 199 12.49 0.97 -9.20
N PHE A 200 11.75 2.06 -9.08
CA PHE A 200 10.36 2.16 -9.52
C PHE A 200 10.23 3.13 -10.69
N GLU A 201 9.38 2.81 -11.66
CA GLU A 201 9.02 3.71 -12.75
C GLU A 201 8.02 4.77 -12.25
N PRO A 202 8.42 6.05 -12.09
CA PRO A 202 7.58 7.06 -11.44
C PRO A 202 6.26 7.33 -12.17
N ALA A 203 6.24 7.11 -13.49
CA ALA A 203 5.05 7.30 -14.31
C ALA A 203 4.17 6.04 -14.38
N SER A 204 4.18 5.19 -13.33
CA SER A 204 3.39 3.96 -13.23
C SER A 204 2.73 3.81 -11.87
N GLN A 205 1.88 2.78 -11.72
CA GLN A 205 1.30 2.36 -10.45
C GLN A 205 2.08 1.20 -9.82
N ASN A 206 2.55 0.25 -10.62
CA ASN A 206 3.13 -1.01 -10.16
C ASN A 206 4.24 -1.54 -11.08
N LYS A 207 4.88 -0.67 -11.86
CA LYS A 207 6.01 -1.04 -12.70
C LYS A 207 7.33 -0.80 -11.97
N PHE A 208 8.09 -1.86 -11.75
CA PHE A 208 9.39 -1.84 -11.11
C PHE A 208 10.48 -2.18 -12.14
N ILE A 209 11.53 -1.39 -12.17
CA ILE A 209 12.71 -1.61 -13.01
C ILE A 209 13.56 -2.70 -12.37
N SER A 210 13.73 -2.61 -11.05
CA SER A 210 14.37 -3.64 -10.24
C SER A 210 13.76 -3.71 -8.84
N VAL A 211 13.84 -4.87 -8.21
CA VAL A 211 13.42 -5.09 -6.84
C VAL A 211 14.58 -5.72 -6.05
N GLY A 212 14.81 -5.20 -4.85
CA GLY A 212 15.78 -5.75 -3.91
C GLY A 212 15.22 -6.95 -3.15
N ASN A 213 16.07 -7.61 -2.39
CA ASN A 213 15.67 -8.67 -1.47
C ASN A 213 15.33 -8.05 -0.12
N GLY A 214 14.23 -8.47 0.50
CA GLY A 214 13.83 -8.12 1.85
C GLY A 214 14.05 -6.67 2.28
N ILE A 215 14.01 -6.44 3.57
CA ILE A 215 14.41 -5.17 4.19
C ILE A 215 15.93 -5.16 4.34
N ASP A 216 16.58 -4.01 4.12
CA ASP A 216 18.01 -3.84 4.25
C ASP A 216 18.42 -2.96 5.45
N CYS A 217 19.76 -2.78 5.60
CA CYS A 217 20.37 -1.99 6.67
C CYS A 217 19.88 -0.54 6.68
N GLU A 218 19.77 0.07 5.49
CA GLU A 218 19.48 1.49 5.32
C GLU A 218 18.02 1.84 5.62
N ARG A 219 17.12 0.83 5.68
CA ARG A 219 15.74 1.03 6.15
C ARG A 219 15.66 1.45 7.63
N CYS A 220 16.70 1.12 8.41
CA CYS A 220 16.80 1.46 9.83
C CYS A 220 17.90 2.47 10.14
N HIS A 221 18.93 2.57 9.28
CA HIS A 221 20.09 3.43 9.48
C HIS A 221 20.10 4.68 8.59
N GLY A 222 19.23 4.74 7.57
CA GLY A 222 19.19 5.81 6.57
C GLY A 222 20.28 5.68 5.52
N PRO A 223 20.34 6.63 4.56
CA PRO A 223 21.30 6.60 3.44
C PRO A 223 22.75 6.49 3.93
N GLY A 224 23.49 5.52 3.42
CA GLY A 224 24.82 5.17 3.86
C GLY A 224 25.98 5.89 3.18
N SER A 225 25.72 6.66 2.11
CA SER A 225 26.80 7.24 1.28
C SER A 225 27.78 8.12 2.05
N LEU A 226 27.30 8.98 2.95
CA LEU A 226 28.15 9.85 3.77
C LEU A 226 29.04 9.03 4.72
N HIS A 227 28.47 7.99 5.34
CA HIS A 227 29.20 7.09 6.23
C HIS A 227 30.30 6.33 5.48
N VAL A 228 29.94 5.73 4.33
CA VAL A 228 30.90 4.98 3.51
C VAL A 228 32.05 5.90 3.07
N ALA A 229 31.75 7.10 2.57
CA ALA A 229 32.77 8.06 2.16
C ALA A 229 33.71 8.45 3.30
N ALA A 230 33.18 8.78 4.47
CA ALA A 230 33.97 9.13 5.65
C ALA A 230 34.88 7.97 6.08
N LYS A 231 34.37 6.72 6.15
CA LYS A 231 35.21 5.57 6.56
C LYS A 231 36.25 5.19 5.53
N GLN A 232 35.99 5.35 4.24
CA GLN A 232 36.97 5.16 3.18
C GLN A 232 38.06 6.25 3.18
N ALA A 233 37.73 7.46 3.63
CA ALA A 233 38.71 8.54 3.84
C ALA A 233 39.56 8.37 5.13
N GLY A 234 39.28 7.34 5.94
CA GLY A 234 40.00 7.07 7.19
C GLY A 234 39.46 7.82 8.42
N ASP A 235 38.31 8.44 8.33
CA ASP A 235 37.65 9.10 9.46
C ASP A 235 37.05 8.04 10.41
N ILE A 236 37.77 7.72 11.48
CA ILE A 236 37.39 6.73 12.50
C ILE A 236 36.82 7.45 13.70
N VAL A 237 35.58 7.20 14.04
CA VAL A 237 34.89 7.73 15.21
C VAL A 237 34.89 6.69 16.33
N ASP A 238 35.38 7.06 17.52
CA ASP A 238 35.23 6.24 18.73
C ASP A 238 33.79 6.32 19.24
N THR A 239 32.95 5.39 18.75
CA THR A 239 31.51 5.35 19.05
C THR A 239 31.18 5.04 20.51
N SER A 240 32.18 4.69 21.33
CA SER A 240 32.02 4.58 22.79
C SER A 240 31.91 5.97 23.46
N LYS A 241 32.51 6.99 22.85
CA LYS A 241 32.57 8.37 23.37
C LYS A 241 31.56 9.28 22.66
N THR A 242 31.52 9.25 21.34
CA THR A 242 30.67 10.14 20.54
C THR A 242 29.93 9.35 19.47
N PRO A 243 28.66 9.71 19.12
CA PRO A 243 27.98 9.10 17.97
C PRO A 243 28.72 9.43 16.68
N ASP A 244 28.67 8.49 15.74
CA ASP A 244 29.02 8.76 14.35
C ASP A 244 27.82 9.39 13.66
N TYR A 245 27.85 10.69 13.48
CA TYR A 245 26.72 11.43 12.91
C TYR A 245 26.57 11.30 11.40
N THR A 246 27.48 10.58 10.71
CA THR A 246 27.37 10.33 9.26
C THR A 246 26.29 9.31 8.91
N ILE A 247 25.82 8.54 9.90
CA ILE A 247 24.74 7.54 9.75
C ILE A 247 23.95 7.42 11.05
N VAL A 248 22.62 7.23 10.94
CA VAL A 248 21.78 7.07 12.13
C VAL A 248 22.10 5.78 12.87
N ASN A 249 22.35 5.89 14.17
CA ASN A 249 22.32 4.76 15.09
C ASN A 249 21.00 4.79 15.89
N PRO A 250 20.06 3.89 15.64
CA PRO A 250 18.74 3.90 16.30
C PRO A 250 18.81 3.93 17.83
N ARG A 251 19.79 3.29 18.43
CA ARG A 251 19.97 3.32 19.91
C ARG A 251 20.28 4.70 20.48
N ARG A 252 20.77 5.62 19.66
CA ARG A 252 21.12 6.99 20.05
C ARG A 252 20.00 8.00 19.78
N LEU A 253 18.92 7.57 19.17
CA LEU A 253 17.72 8.38 18.98
C LEU A 253 16.89 8.43 20.26
N SER A 254 16.00 9.43 20.36
CA SER A 254 14.95 9.43 21.38
C SER A 254 14.04 8.21 21.24
N THR A 255 13.40 7.78 22.32
CA THR A 255 12.47 6.64 22.31
C THR A 255 11.40 6.76 21.24
N ASP A 256 10.89 7.97 21.03
CA ASP A 256 9.88 8.23 20.04
C ASP A 256 10.42 8.03 18.62
N LEU A 257 11.56 8.59 18.28
CA LEU A 257 12.21 8.39 16.98
C LEU A 257 12.62 6.92 16.74
N GLN A 258 13.03 6.19 17.80
CA GLN A 258 13.25 4.74 17.70
C GLN A 258 11.97 4.01 17.28
N ASN A 259 10.85 4.36 17.92
CA ASN A 259 9.54 3.76 17.58
C ASN A 259 9.06 4.17 16.18
N ASN A 260 9.38 5.38 15.70
CA ASN A 260 9.04 5.81 14.34
C ASN A 260 9.66 4.90 13.26
N ILE A 261 10.89 4.42 13.47
CA ILE A 261 11.53 3.45 12.56
C ILE A 261 10.69 2.16 12.45
N CYS A 262 10.28 1.62 13.60
CA CYS A 262 9.53 0.36 13.64
C CYS A 262 8.09 0.53 13.14
N GLN A 263 7.41 1.61 13.57
CA GLN A 263 6.02 1.86 13.20
C GLN A 263 5.84 2.15 11.70
N ARG A 264 6.90 2.53 10.98
CA ARG A 264 6.89 2.66 9.52
C ARG A 264 6.32 1.40 8.83
N CYS A 265 6.59 0.20 9.38
CA CYS A 265 6.14 -1.09 8.86
C CYS A 265 5.26 -1.86 9.86
N HIS A 266 5.44 -1.65 11.18
CA HIS A 266 4.74 -2.37 12.24
C HIS A 266 3.61 -1.56 12.89
N LEU A 267 3.07 -0.57 12.17
CA LEU A 267 1.81 0.13 12.45
C LEU A 267 0.96 0.08 11.17
N GLN A 268 0.41 -1.08 10.88
CA GLN A 268 -0.47 -1.26 9.73
C GLN A 268 -1.83 -0.64 10.00
N GLY A 269 -2.26 0.23 9.09
CA GLY A 269 -3.53 0.94 9.14
C GLY A 269 -3.78 1.64 7.81
N ILE A 270 -4.62 2.67 7.83
CA ILE A 270 -4.90 3.51 6.68
C ILE A 270 -3.81 4.59 6.62
N ALA A 271 -2.86 4.45 5.70
CA ALA A 271 -1.78 5.41 5.50
C ALA A 271 -2.23 6.53 4.55
N VAL A 272 -2.15 7.77 5.02
CA VAL A 272 -2.38 8.97 4.21
C VAL A 272 -1.04 9.69 4.08
N LEU A 273 -0.50 9.72 2.86
CA LEU A 273 0.72 10.46 2.55
C LEU A 273 0.49 11.96 2.62
N ASN A 274 1.47 12.68 3.12
CA ASN A 274 1.51 14.14 3.00
C ASN A 274 1.70 14.53 1.52
N ASP A 275 1.24 15.71 1.14
CA ASP A 275 1.33 16.18 -0.24
C ASP A 275 2.80 16.17 -0.72
N GLY A 276 3.02 15.59 -1.90
CA GLY A 276 4.34 15.46 -2.52
C GLY A 276 5.27 14.42 -1.88
N LYS A 277 4.78 13.61 -0.94
CA LYS A 277 5.56 12.53 -0.32
C LYS A 277 5.22 11.16 -0.92
N SER A 278 6.19 10.27 -0.87
CA SER A 278 6.06 8.86 -1.22
C SER A 278 6.28 7.95 0.01
N PHE A 279 5.92 6.68 -0.13
CA PHE A 279 6.14 5.68 0.91
C PHE A 279 7.63 5.42 1.22
N PHE A 280 8.56 5.90 0.40
CA PHE A 280 10.00 5.73 0.59
C PHE A 280 10.73 7.01 1.06
N ASP A 281 10.01 8.11 1.31
CA ASP A 281 10.63 9.38 1.75
C ASP A 281 10.96 9.42 3.25
N PHE A 282 10.42 8.48 4.04
CA PHE A 282 10.79 8.38 5.44
C PHE A 282 12.24 7.93 5.60
N ARG A 283 13.03 8.74 6.28
CA ARG A 283 14.39 8.39 6.73
C ARG A 283 14.42 8.20 8.24
N PRO A 284 15.13 7.17 8.76
CA PRO A 284 15.37 7.02 10.20
C PRO A 284 15.89 8.31 10.82
N GLY A 285 15.28 8.73 11.93
CA GLY A 285 15.57 10.02 12.57
C GLY A 285 14.54 11.12 12.29
N MET A 286 13.64 10.91 11.30
CA MET A 286 12.44 11.74 11.08
C MET A 286 11.29 11.31 11.98
N GLN A 287 10.32 12.21 12.19
CA GLN A 287 8.99 11.82 12.63
C GLN A 287 8.25 11.18 11.45
N LEU A 288 7.54 10.08 11.68
CA LEU A 288 6.78 9.43 10.60
C LEU A 288 5.69 10.33 10.04
N SER A 289 5.13 11.21 10.88
CA SER A 289 4.13 12.22 10.49
C SER A 289 4.62 13.28 9.50
N GLU A 290 5.94 13.43 9.32
CA GLU A 290 6.51 14.29 8.28
C GLU A 290 6.28 13.72 6.86
N VAL A 291 6.02 12.43 6.76
CA VAL A 291 5.82 11.72 5.49
C VAL A 291 4.39 11.21 5.35
N MET A 292 3.85 10.59 6.40
CA MET A 292 2.52 10.00 6.37
C MET A 292 1.84 10.01 7.73
N ASN A 293 0.52 10.03 7.70
CA ASN A 293 -0.34 9.85 8.85
C ASN A 293 -1.03 8.49 8.78
N VAL A 294 -0.96 7.70 9.85
CA VAL A 294 -1.50 6.35 9.89
C VAL A 294 -2.72 6.30 10.81
N PHE A 295 -3.86 5.95 10.25
CA PHE A 295 -5.14 5.88 10.93
C PHE A 295 -5.55 4.45 11.19
N MET A 296 -6.11 4.23 12.40
CA MET A 296 -6.67 2.95 12.81
C MET A 296 -8.19 3.09 12.98
N PRO A 297 -8.97 2.16 12.40
CA PRO A 297 -10.41 2.16 12.60
C PRO A 297 -10.72 1.80 14.06
N GLN A 298 -11.60 2.58 14.67
CA GLN A 298 -12.09 2.35 16.02
C GLN A 298 -13.47 1.71 15.96
N TYR A 299 -13.63 0.61 16.67
CA TYR A 299 -14.90 -0.09 16.78
C TYR A 299 -15.24 -0.36 18.25
N GLU A 300 -16.50 -0.27 18.58
CA GLU A 300 -16.99 -0.72 19.87
C GLU A 300 -16.77 -2.25 20.02
N GLY A 301 -16.20 -2.65 21.15
CA GLY A 301 -15.86 -4.06 21.40
C GLY A 301 -14.55 -4.57 20.79
N ALA A 302 -13.85 -3.76 19.95
CA ALA A 302 -12.65 -4.21 19.24
C ALA A 302 -11.32 -4.04 20.00
N ARG A 303 -11.35 -3.64 21.29
CA ARG A 303 -10.12 -3.37 22.07
C ARG A 303 -9.11 -4.52 22.02
N ASP A 304 -9.60 -5.75 21.97
CA ASP A 304 -8.79 -6.97 22.00
C ASP A 304 -8.52 -7.55 20.60
N LYS A 305 -9.12 -7.01 19.55
CA LYS A 305 -8.86 -7.43 18.16
C LYS A 305 -7.52 -6.86 17.68
N MET A 306 -6.84 -7.62 16.82
CA MET A 306 -5.48 -7.32 16.39
C MET A 306 -5.37 -7.41 14.87
N ILE A 307 -4.69 -6.44 14.27
CA ILE A 307 -4.17 -6.48 12.89
C ILE A 307 -2.74 -7.03 12.95
N MET A 308 -2.36 -7.92 12.05
CA MET A 308 -1.10 -8.66 12.14
C MET A 308 0.13 -7.76 12.32
N ALA A 309 0.27 -6.71 11.54
CA ALA A 309 1.43 -5.83 11.58
C ALA A 309 1.24 -4.58 12.46
N SER A 310 0.34 -4.60 13.46
CA SER A 310 0.06 -3.46 14.36
C SER A 310 0.70 -3.60 15.75
N HIS A 311 1.92 -4.12 15.81
CA HIS A 311 2.62 -4.35 17.10
C HIS A 311 2.83 -3.05 17.89
N VAL A 312 3.11 -1.93 17.22
CA VAL A 312 3.34 -0.63 17.88
C VAL A 312 2.06 -0.09 18.50
N GLU A 313 0.94 -0.19 17.80
CA GLU A 313 -0.38 0.18 18.34
C GLU A 313 -0.71 -0.62 19.60
N ARG A 314 -0.46 -1.92 19.57
CA ARG A 314 -0.67 -2.81 20.71
C ARG A 314 0.25 -2.45 21.88
N MET A 315 1.54 -2.24 21.63
CA MET A 315 2.51 -1.86 22.65
C MET A 315 2.14 -0.52 23.32
N LYS A 316 1.75 0.49 22.54
CA LYS A 316 1.37 1.82 23.06
C LYS A 316 0.16 1.78 24.01
N LYS A 317 -0.69 0.76 23.95
CA LYS A 317 -1.81 0.54 24.89
C LYS A 317 -1.38 -0.07 26.23
N SER A 318 -0.16 -0.55 26.36
CA SER A 318 0.34 -1.23 27.55
C SER A 318 0.62 -0.24 28.69
N ASP A 319 0.21 -0.58 29.91
CA ASP A 319 0.45 0.26 31.09
C ASP A 319 1.96 0.49 31.33
N CYS A 320 2.80 -0.51 31.05
CA CYS A 320 4.26 -0.38 31.16
C CYS A 320 4.84 0.61 30.13
N PHE A 321 4.29 0.68 28.91
CA PHE A 321 4.68 1.71 27.92
C PHE A 321 4.26 3.10 28.42
N ILE A 322 2.99 3.26 28.81
CA ILE A 322 2.42 4.54 29.25
C ILE A 322 3.17 5.07 30.49
N SER A 323 3.44 4.19 31.47
CA SER A 323 4.07 4.59 32.74
C SER A 323 5.57 4.83 32.62
N SER A 324 6.29 4.11 31.74
CA SER A 324 7.73 4.24 31.64
C SER A 324 8.18 5.45 30.80
N GLY A 325 7.42 5.79 29.75
CA GLY A 325 7.80 6.81 28.75
C GLY A 325 9.11 6.51 28.01
N LYS A 326 9.72 5.33 28.22
CA LYS A 326 11.06 4.97 27.73
C LYS A 326 11.10 3.64 26.97
N MET A 327 9.96 2.97 26.82
CA MET A 327 9.92 1.68 26.14
C MET A 327 9.93 1.85 24.63
N SER A 328 10.85 1.15 23.97
CA SER A 328 10.87 1.01 22.52
C SER A 328 10.99 -0.46 22.14
N CYS A 329 10.83 -0.77 20.84
CA CYS A 329 10.95 -2.15 20.33
C CYS A 329 12.31 -2.78 20.69
N ILE A 330 13.38 -1.99 20.65
CA ILE A 330 14.74 -2.47 20.99
C ILE A 330 14.97 -2.65 22.49
N THR A 331 14.02 -2.34 23.34
CA THR A 331 14.03 -2.73 24.76
C THR A 331 14.01 -4.26 24.89
N CYS A 332 13.26 -4.95 24.05
CA CYS A 332 13.09 -6.40 24.10
C CYS A 332 13.72 -7.14 22.90
N HIS A 333 13.81 -6.47 21.73
CA HIS A 333 14.30 -7.07 20.50
C HIS A 333 15.70 -6.64 20.13
N LYS A 334 16.46 -7.57 19.52
CA LYS A 334 17.73 -7.30 18.82
C LYS A 334 17.46 -7.36 17.31
N PRO A 335 17.31 -6.22 16.62
CA PRO A 335 16.87 -6.19 15.22
C PRO A 335 17.78 -6.94 14.24
N HIS A 336 19.04 -7.13 14.60
CA HIS A 336 20.03 -7.83 13.77
C HIS A 336 20.03 -9.35 13.97
N VAL A 337 19.21 -9.90 14.87
CA VAL A 337 19.14 -11.33 15.15
C VAL A 337 17.71 -11.82 15.00
N SER A 338 17.55 -12.94 14.31
CA SER A 338 16.22 -13.55 14.13
C SER A 338 15.60 -13.94 15.46
N VAL A 339 14.31 -13.70 15.63
CA VAL A 339 13.54 -14.16 16.81
C VAL A 339 13.62 -15.68 17.00
N LYS A 340 13.88 -16.44 15.93
CA LYS A 340 14.10 -17.91 15.99
C LYS A 340 15.36 -18.29 16.77
N PHE A 341 16.37 -17.43 16.74
CA PHE A 341 17.67 -17.66 17.37
C PHE A 341 17.87 -16.82 18.63
N THR A 342 16.90 -15.98 18.96
CA THR A 342 16.93 -15.17 20.20
C THR A 342 16.54 -16.04 21.39
N PRO A 343 17.39 -16.20 22.40
CA PRO A 343 17.03 -16.95 23.61
C PRO A 343 15.81 -16.34 24.29
N HIS A 344 14.86 -17.18 24.71
CA HIS A 344 13.62 -16.72 25.34
C HIS A 344 13.89 -15.92 26.64
N THR A 345 14.97 -16.28 27.36
CA THR A 345 15.44 -15.56 28.55
C THR A 345 15.68 -14.08 28.30
N GLN A 346 16.10 -13.67 27.08
CA GLN A 346 16.27 -12.25 26.74
C GLN A 346 14.99 -11.43 26.93
N TYR A 347 13.85 -11.99 26.56
CA TYR A 347 12.54 -11.33 26.75
C TYR A 347 12.14 -11.26 28.23
N LEU A 348 12.41 -12.32 28.97
CA LEU A 348 12.17 -12.35 30.42
C LEU A 348 13.06 -11.35 31.16
N ASP A 349 14.35 -11.24 30.76
CA ASP A 349 15.30 -10.28 31.35
C ASP A 349 14.87 -8.83 31.06
N ALA A 350 14.30 -8.56 29.89
CA ALA A 350 13.72 -7.25 29.59
C ALA A 350 12.57 -6.90 30.55
N CYS A 351 11.69 -7.85 30.90
CA CYS A 351 10.65 -7.63 31.91
C CYS A 351 11.28 -7.39 33.29
N LYS A 352 12.25 -8.22 33.68
CA LYS A 352 12.89 -8.17 35.00
C LYS A 352 13.71 -6.89 35.20
N SER A 353 14.24 -6.26 34.13
CA SER A 353 14.97 -5.00 34.23
C SER A 353 14.15 -3.86 34.84
N CYS A 354 12.81 -3.90 34.73
CA CYS A 354 11.90 -2.95 35.36
C CYS A 354 11.15 -3.53 36.55
N HIS A 355 10.78 -4.82 36.49
CA HIS A 355 9.95 -5.48 37.50
C HIS A 355 10.74 -6.24 38.56
N GLY A 356 12.07 -6.24 38.48
CA GLY A 356 12.93 -6.99 39.41
C GLY A 356 12.78 -8.50 39.26
N ASP A 357 13.15 -9.26 40.31
CA ASP A 357 12.95 -10.71 40.30
C ASP A 357 11.45 -11.02 40.23
N SER A 358 11.06 -11.82 39.24
CA SER A 358 9.66 -12.22 38.99
C SER A 358 8.98 -12.85 40.23
N ARG A 359 9.76 -13.41 41.16
CA ARG A 359 9.23 -14.01 42.42
C ARG A 359 8.63 -12.98 43.36
N SER A 360 9.13 -11.75 43.35
CA SER A 360 8.62 -10.67 44.21
C SER A 360 7.58 -9.79 43.50
N ALA A 361 7.60 -9.70 42.19
CA ALA A 361 6.73 -8.83 41.41
C ALA A 361 5.40 -9.49 40.99
N CYS A 362 5.38 -10.82 40.81
CA CYS A 362 4.21 -11.56 40.36
C CYS A 362 3.35 -12.04 41.55
N THR A 363 2.09 -11.64 41.58
CA THR A 363 1.11 -12.01 42.63
C THR A 363 0.34 -13.31 42.35
N GLU A 364 0.64 -14.01 41.24
CA GLU A 364 -0.03 -15.26 40.88
C GLU A 364 0.48 -16.41 41.78
N LYS A 365 -0.36 -17.43 41.96
CA LYS A 365 -0.04 -18.60 42.79
C LYS A 365 1.20 -19.31 42.30
N LEU A 366 2.06 -19.74 43.23
CA LEU A 366 3.33 -20.42 42.92
C LEU A 366 3.14 -21.69 42.06
N GLU A 367 2.06 -22.44 42.26
CA GLU A 367 1.73 -23.63 41.49
C GLU A 367 1.48 -23.30 39.99
N ILE A 368 0.77 -22.20 39.71
CA ILE A 368 0.48 -21.71 38.37
C ILE A 368 1.77 -21.21 37.73
N ARG A 369 2.55 -20.43 38.48
CA ARG A 369 3.84 -19.90 38.01
C ARG A 369 4.83 -21.01 37.66
N ALA A 370 4.93 -22.04 38.53
CA ALA A 370 5.82 -23.19 38.29
C ALA A 370 5.38 -23.98 37.04
N ARG A 371 4.07 -24.20 36.87
CA ARG A 371 3.53 -24.85 35.65
C ARG A 371 3.88 -24.11 34.37
N GLU A 372 3.88 -22.79 34.42
CA GLU A 372 4.20 -21.91 33.27
C GLU A 372 5.70 -21.52 33.23
N ASN A 373 6.55 -22.11 34.05
CA ASN A 373 8.00 -21.84 34.15
C ASN A 373 8.33 -20.36 34.42
N ASP A 374 7.52 -19.63 35.17
CA ASP A 374 7.62 -18.18 35.40
C ASP A 374 7.75 -17.36 34.10
N ASP A 375 7.10 -17.82 33.02
CA ASP A 375 7.12 -17.18 31.73
C ASP A 375 6.20 -15.96 31.69
N CYS A 376 6.79 -14.76 31.86
CA CYS A 376 6.08 -13.49 31.84
C CYS A 376 5.39 -13.25 30.47
N VAL A 377 6.06 -13.59 29.39
CA VAL A 377 5.55 -13.37 28.02
C VAL A 377 4.31 -14.21 27.77
N LYS A 378 4.37 -15.50 28.12
CA LYS A 378 3.26 -16.43 27.93
C LYS A 378 1.99 -16.00 28.67
N CYS A 379 2.12 -15.44 29.87
CA CYS A 379 1.02 -15.00 30.70
C CYS A 379 0.49 -13.59 30.37
N HIS A 380 1.38 -12.65 30.01
CA HIS A 380 1.03 -11.24 29.82
C HIS A 380 0.94 -10.80 28.36
N MET A 381 1.43 -11.60 27.42
CA MET A 381 1.45 -11.37 25.98
C MET A 381 0.94 -12.60 25.21
N PRO A 382 -0.36 -12.97 25.36
CA PRO A 382 -0.89 -14.16 24.74
C PRO A 382 -0.78 -14.09 23.21
N ARG A 383 -0.79 -15.26 22.58
CA ARG A 383 -0.89 -15.33 21.11
C ARG A 383 -2.35 -15.19 20.71
N ASN A 384 -2.63 -14.19 19.87
CA ASN A 384 -3.95 -13.89 19.35
C ASN A 384 -4.00 -14.08 17.84
N GLY A 385 -5.15 -14.49 17.30
CA GLY A 385 -5.42 -14.48 15.88
C GLY A 385 -5.46 -13.05 15.32
N SER A 386 -5.11 -12.91 14.05
CA SER A 386 -5.19 -11.66 13.31
C SER A 386 -6.55 -11.58 12.59
N ILE A 387 -7.13 -10.36 12.51
CA ILE A 387 -8.40 -10.14 11.80
C ILE A 387 -8.22 -9.92 10.29
N ASP A 388 -7.02 -9.62 9.84
CA ASP A 388 -6.67 -9.26 8.46
C ASP A 388 -5.94 -10.37 7.70
N ILE A 389 -5.36 -11.34 8.40
CA ILE A 389 -4.66 -12.48 7.79
C ILE A 389 -5.18 -13.77 8.43
N PRO A 390 -5.91 -14.61 7.68
CA PRO A 390 -6.44 -15.86 8.19
C PRO A 390 -5.31 -16.83 8.57
N HIS A 391 -5.63 -17.81 9.41
CA HIS A 391 -4.73 -18.90 9.82
C HIS A 391 -3.44 -18.47 10.54
N VAL A 392 -3.31 -17.21 10.95
CA VAL A 392 -2.13 -16.67 11.61
C VAL A 392 -2.46 -16.20 13.02
N ALA A 393 -1.60 -16.57 13.97
CA ALA A 393 -1.62 -16.06 15.34
C ALA A 393 -0.24 -15.47 15.69
N VAL A 394 -0.23 -14.28 16.29
CA VAL A 394 0.98 -13.55 16.69
C VAL A 394 0.93 -13.19 18.16
N THR A 395 2.09 -12.95 18.77
CA THR A 395 2.19 -12.50 20.15
C THR A 395 1.62 -11.09 20.29
N ASP A 396 0.63 -10.91 21.15
CA ASP A 396 0.00 -9.61 21.38
C ASP A 396 0.92 -8.72 22.21
N HIS A 397 1.32 -7.58 21.65
CA HIS A 397 2.17 -6.58 22.32
C HIS A 397 1.38 -5.65 23.27
N PHE A 398 0.07 -5.85 23.42
CA PHE A 398 -0.69 -5.23 24.49
C PHE A 398 -0.44 -5.98 25.81
N ILE A 399 0.63 -5.62 26.51
CA ILE A 399 1.06 -6.24 27.78
C ILE A 399 0.04 -5.89 28.86
N ARG A 400 -0.61 -6.90 29.45
CA ARG A 400 -1.70 -6.72 30.41
C ARG A 400 -1.53 -7.59 31.65
N LYS A 401 -1.94 -7.06 32.79
CA LYS A 401 -1.96 -7.84 34.05
C LYS A 401 -2.87 -9.07 33.98
N ARG A 402 -4.00 -8.95 33.28
CA ARG A 402 -4.94 -10.05 33.05
C ARG A 402 -5.42 -9.98 31.59
N PRO A 403 -4.75 -10.66 30.67
CA PRO A 403 -5.24 -10.75 29.31
C PRO A 403 -6.56 -11.52 29.31
N MET A 404 -7.53 -11.05 28.54
CA MET A 404 -8.78 -11.78 28.34
C MET A 404 -8.49 -13.06 27.57
N SER A 405 -9.11 -14.17 27.97
CA SER A 405 -9.10 -15.39 27.17
C SER A 405 -9.90 -15.18 25.87
N ASP A 406 -9.48 -15.78 24.76
CA ASP A 406 -10.16 -15.75 23.45
C ASP A 406 -11.62 -16.25 23.49
N THR A 407 -12.04 -16.85 24.60
CA THR A 407 -13.39 -17.45 24.79
C THR A 407 -14.52 -16.43 24.95
N LEU A 408 -14.21 -15.15 25.19
CA LEU A 408 -15.21 -14.07 25.22
C LEU A 408 -15.05 -13.20 23.97
N GLU A 409 -15.52 -13.69 22.83
CA GLU A 409 -15.63 -12.87 21.62
C GLU A 409 -16.62 -11.73 21.87
N LYS A 410 -16.12 -10.55 22.20
CA LYS A 410 -16.93 -9.35 22.06
C LYS A 410 -17.20 -9.12 20.58
N LYS A 411 -18.46 -9.17 20.19
CA LYS A 411 -18.87 -8.78 18.85
C LYS A 411 -18.46 -7.34 18.61
N ILE A 412 -17.80 -7.09 17.48
CA ILE A 412 -17.63 -5.74 16.95
C ILE A 412 -19.02 -5.24 16.60
N THR A 413 -19.47 -4.15 17.23
CA THR A 413 -20.89 -3.73 17.12
C THR A 413 -21.05 -2.46 16.32
N ALA A 414 -20.19 -1.46 16.51
CA ALA A 414 -20.34 -0.18 15.84
C ALA A 414 -18.97 0.39 15.43
N PHE A 415 -18.93 1.04 14.26
CA PHE A 415 -17.79 1.84 13.83
C PHE A 415 -17.86 3.21 14.51
N LEU A 416 -16.80 3.58 15.23
CA LEU A 416 -16.72 4.82 16.01
C LEU A 416 -15.96 5.94 15.28
N GLY A 417 -15.15 5.59 14.25
CA GLY A 417 -14.38 6.54 13.48
C GLY A 417 -12.95 6.07 13.18
N LEU A 418 -12.14 6.97 12.66
CA LEU A 418 -10.73 6.77 12.38
C LEU A 418 -9.88 7.63 13.33
N GLN A 419 -8.93 7.03 14.02
CA GLN A 419 -7.98 7.72 14.90
C GLN A 419 -6.58 7.69 14.28
N CYS A 420 -5.93 8.84 14.17
CA CYS A 420 -4.52 8.91 13.80
C CYS A 420 -3.64 8.46 14.98
N PHE A 421 -2.66 7.59 14.72
CA PHE A 421 -1.84 6.97 15.77
C PHE A 421 -0.45 7.57 15.91
N ASN A 422 0.04 8.23 14.88
CA ASN A 422 1.39 8.79 14.84
C ASN A 422 1.41 10.33 14.77
N ASN A 423 0.24 10.98 14.82
CA ASN A 423 0.12 12.42 14.81
C ASN A 423 -1.13 12.86 15.59
N ASP A 424 -0.93 13.57 16.69
CA ASP A 424 -2.04 14.08 17.53
C ASP A 424 -2.65 15.39 16.98
N LYS A 425 -2.00 16.02 15.99
CA LYS A 425 -2.40 17.32 15.42
C LYS A 425 -2.71 17.20 13.92
N VAL A 426 -3.45 16.16 13.55
CA VAL A 426 -3.85 15.96 12.16
C VAL A 426 -4.93 16.98 11.76
N ASP A 427 -4.78 17.59 10.57
CA ASP A 427 -5.76 18.53 10.01
C ASP A 427 -7.02 17.82 9.49
N ALA A 428 -8.08 18.58 9.27
CA ALA A 428 -9.36 18.03 8.84
C ALA A 428 -9.31 17.47 7.41
N ILE A 429 -8.51 18.04 6.51
CA ILE A 429 -8.36 17.54 5.13
C ILE A 429 -7.73 16.14 5.17
N THR A 430 -6.65 15.97 5.92
CA THR A 430 -5.98 14.68 6.10
C THR A 430 -6.91 13.64 6.74
N GLN A 431 -7.74 14.06 7.71
CA GLN A 431 -8.77 13.18 8.30
C GLN A 431 -9.82 12.79 7.25
N GLY A 432 -10.27 13.72 6.42
CA GLY A 432 -11.20 13.42 5.30
C GLY A 432 -10.61 12.44 4.29
N ARG A 433 -9.33 12.62 3.92
CA ARG A 433 -8.61 11.69 3.05
C ARG A 433 -8.52 10.29 3.65
N ALA A 434 -8.32 10.16 4.97
CA ALA A 434 -8.30 8.87 5.63
C ALA A 434 -9.64 8.11 5.49
N PHE A 435 -10.77 8.80 5.58
CA PHE A 435 -12.08 8.19 5.34
C PHE A 435 -12.24 7.70 3.89
N MET A 436 -11.74 8.46 2.90
CA MET A 436 -11.76 8.04 1.50
C MET A 436 -10.85 6.83 1.26
N GLU A 437 -9.62 6.82 1.82
CA GLU A 437 -8.73 5.65 1.76
C GLU A 437 -9.36 4.41 2.39
N PHE A 438 -10.03 4.57 3.54
CA PHE A 438 -10.70 3.47 4.21
C PHE A 438 -11.87 2.91 3.39
N TYR A 439 -12.63 3.79 2.73
CA TYR A 439 -13.68 3.39 1.80
C TYR A 439 -13.14 2.57 0.62
N GLU A 440 -12.10 3.06 -0.05
CA GLU A 440 -11.55 2.40 -1.24
C GLU A 440 -10.90 1.05 -0.93
N LYS A 441 -10.24 0.92 0.23
CA LYS A 441 -9.44 -0.27 0.54
C LYS A 441 -10.20 -1.33 1.34
N PHE A 442 -11.15 -0.94 2.18
CA PHE A 442 -11.67 -1.87 3.19
C PHE A 442 -13.19 -1.93 3.32
N ASN A 443 -13.91 -0.83 3.16
CA ASN A 443 -15.34 -0.80 3.49
C ASN A 443 -16.10 0.23 2.65
N GLN A 444 -16.78 -0.21 1.61
CA GLN A 444 -17.52 0.64 0.69
C GLN A 444 -18.86 1.16 1.26
N ASN A 445 -18.87 1.55 2.52
CA ASN A 445 -20.05 2.17 3.13
C ASN A 445 -20.09 3.67 2.79
N ARG A 446 -21.15 4.11 2.12
CA ARG A 446 -21.38 5.51 1.73
C ARG A 446 -21.18 6.52 2.87
N ALA A 447 -21.59 6.18 4.10
CA ALA A 447 -21.44 7.05 5.27
C ALA A 447 -19.99 7.48 5.55
N LEU A 448 -19.00 6.70 5.09
CA LEU A 448 -17.59 7.06 5.19
C LEU A 448 -17.25 8.27 4.30
N ILE A 449 -17.79 8.30 3.08
CA ILE A 449 -17.58 9.44 2.17
C ILE A 449 -18.36 10.67 2.63
N ASP A 450 -19.58 10.49 3.17
CA ASP A 450 -20.32 11.58 3.79
C ASP A 450 -19.53 12.18 4.98
N SER A 451 -18.81 11.33 5.75
CA SER A 451 -17.91 11.79 6.80
C SER A 451 -16.68 12.51 6.25
N ALA A 452 -16.08 11.99 5.17
CA ALA A 452 -14.96 12.65 4.49
C ALA A 452 -15.35 14.08 4.05
N ILE A 453 -16.49 14.25 3.39
CA ILE A 453 -17.00 15.55 2.94
C ILE A 453 -17.19 16.50 4.12
N LYS A 454 -17.76 16.03 5.25
CA LYS A 454 -17.90 16.84 6.47
C LYS A 454 -16.56 17.35 7.01
N TYR A 455 -15.50 16.55 6.91
CA TYR A 455 -14.15 16.98 7.31
C TYR A 455 -13.56 17.99 6.32
N LEU A 456 -13.72 17.78 5.02
CA LEU A 456 -13.29 18.73 4.00
C LEU A 456 -14.00 20.08 4.14
N ASP A 457 -15.30 20.10 4.48
CA ASP A 457 -16.11 21.30 4.67
C ASP A 457 -15.68 22.16 5.88
N LYS A 458 -14.96 21.59 6.87
CA LYS A 458 -14.46 22.34 8.03
C LYS A 458 -13.38 23.35 7.67
N GLU A 459 -12.60 23.05 6.63
CA GLU A 459 -11.49 23.90 6.16
C GLU A 459 -11.77 24.50 4.78
N LYS A 460 -13.07 24.65 4.45
CA LYS A 460 -13.49 25.21 3.17
C LYS A 460 -13.24 26.72 3.16
N ASP A 461 -12.12 27.13 2.57
CA ASP A 461 -11.87 28.52 2.27
C ASP A 461 -12.85 29.04 1.21
N ARG A 462 -13.16 30.33 1.25
CA ARG A 462 -14.08 30.99 0.28
C ARG A 462 -13.58 30.86 -1.18
N GLU A 463 -12.29 30.67 -1.38
CA GLU A 463 -11.66 30.29 -2.65
C GLU A 463 -11.02 28.91 -2.45
N ALA A 464 -11.79 27.86 -2.74
CA ALA A 464 -11.28 26.50 -2.66
C ALA A 464 -10.00 26.38 -3.50
N SER A 465 -8.88 26.08 -2.84
CA SER A 465 -7.61 25.86 -3.52
C SER A 465 -7.75 24.67 -4.49
N GLU A 466 -6.92 24.61 -5.53
CA GLU A 466 -6.88 23.49 -6.47
C GLU A 466 -6.74 22.15 -5.74
N LYS A 467 -6.01 22.12 -4.63
CA LYS A 467 -5.84 20.95 -3.76
C LYS A 467 -7.16 20.48 -3.14
N GLN A 468 -8.00 21.38 -2.64
CA GLN A 468 -9.31 21.03 -2.09
C GLN A 468 -10.27 20.52 -3.16
N ASN A 469 -10.25 21.11 -4.35
CA ASN A 469 -11.06 20.61 -5.47
C ASN A 469 -10.73 19.16 -5.82
N ARG A 470 -9.47 18.76 -5.77
CA ARG A 470 -9.03 17.37 -5.97
C ARG A 470 -9.69 16.41 -4.97
N ASP A 471 -9.76 16.78 -3.69
CA ASP A 471 -10.34 15.93 -2.65
C ASP A 471 -11.87 15.80 -2.81
N TYR A 472 -12.57 16.88 -3.18
CA TYR A 472 -14.00 16.83 -3.52
C TYR A 472 -14.27 16.02 -4.80
N ILE A 473 -13.44 16.14 -5.83
CA ILE A 473 -13.51 15.32 -7.05
C ILE A 473 -13.40 13.84 -6.67
N ARG A 474 -12.44 13.48 -5.81
CA ARG A 474 -12.31 12.10 -5.32
C ARG A 474 -13.55 11.64 -4.56
N ALA A 475 -14.04 12.43 -3.61
CA ALA A 475 -15.19 12.07 -2.78
C ALA A 475 -16.46 11.84 -3.62
N TYR A 476 -16.80 12.76 -4.53
CA TYR A 476 -17.98 12.61 -5.38
C TYR A 476 -17.83 11.53 -6.44
N PHE A 477 -16.61 11.28 -6.93
CA PHE A 477 -16.33 10.15 -7.80
C PHE A 477 -16.60 8.81 -7.09
N LEU A 478 -16.17 8.66 -5.84
CA LEU A 478 -16.43 7.47 -5.02
C LEU A 478 -17.93 7.26 -4.74
N LEU A 479 -18.71 8.32 -4.71
CA LEU A 479 -20.17 8.27 -4.63
C LEU A 479 -20.86 7.99 -5.98
N SER A 480 -20.10 7.89 -7.08
CA SER A 480 -20.61 7.85 -8.45
C SER A 480 -21.46 9.07 -8.83
N ASP A 481 -21.30 10.20 -8.11
CA ASP A 481 -21.95 11.46 -8.43
C ASP A 481 -21.14 12.23 -9.50
N PHE A 482 -21.14 11.66 -10.71
CA PHE A 482 -20.36 12.17 -11.84
C PHE A 482 -20.76 13.59 -12.25
N ALA A 483 -22.01 13.98 -12.01
CA ALA A 483 -22.48 15.33 -12.28
C ALA A 483 -21.78 16.36 -11.36
N LYS A 484 -21.65 16.05 -10.07
CA LYS A 484 -20.89 16.90 -9.15
C LYS A 484 -19.40 16.94 -9.48
N VAL A 485 -18.77 15.81 -9.85
CA VAL A 485 -17.38 15.81 -10.30
C VAL A 485 -17.18 16.80 -11.45
N THR A 486 -18.02 16.75 -12.48
CA THR A 486 -17.92 17.66 -13.63
C THR A 486 -18.22 19.12 -13.25
N GLN A 487 -19.06 19.37 -12.24
CA GLN A 487 -19.29 20.71 -11.69
C GLN A 487 -18.03 21.29 -11.03
N TYR A 488 -17.31 20.49 -10.22
CA TYR A 488 -16.03 20.89 -9.63
C TYR A 488 -14.96 21.09 -10.70
N ALA A 489 -14.99 20.30 -11.77
CA ALA A 489 -14.05 20.38 -12.87
C ALA A 489 -14.32 21.55 -13.83
N ALA A 490 -15.50 22.21 -13.78
CA ALA A 490 -15.93 23.21 -14.77
C ALA A 490 -15.01 24.45 -14.88
N LYS A 491 -14.21 24.71 -13.83
CA LYS A 491 -13.24 25.82 -13.80
C LYS A 491 -11.79 25.35 -13.98
N LEU A 492 -11.58 24.07 -14.20
CA LEU A 492 -10.27 23.46 -14.35
C LEU A 492 -9.98 23.20 -15.83
N TYR A 493 -8.71 23.21 -16.18
CA TYR A 493 -8.23 22.90 -17.53
C TYR A 493 -7.29 21.71 -17.44
N PRO A 494 -7.38 20.72 -18.37
CA PRO A 494 -6.55 19.52 -18.33
C PRO A 494 -5.04 19.83 -18.22
N GLU A 495 -4.54 20.85 -18.94
CA GLU A 495 -3.14 21.24 -18.96
C GLU A 495 -2.62 21.74 -17.61
N ASN A 496 -3.48 22.28 -16.76
CA ASN A 496 -3.10 22.84 -15.46
C ASN A 496 -3.16 21.81 -14.32
N ILE A 497 -3.80 20.66 -14.54
CA ILE A 497 -3.90 19.60 -13.53
C ILE A 497 -2.54 18.95 -13.31
N VAL A 498 -2.14 18.82 -12.04
CA VAL A 498 -0.89 18.18 -11.60
C VAL A 498 -1.11 16.81 -10.92
N ASP A 499 -2.36 16.38 -10.78
CA ASP A 499 -2.75 15.10 -10.18
C ASP A 499 -3.38 14.19 -11.25
N ALA A 500 -2.69 13.10 -11.59
CA ALA A 500 -3.11 12.16 -12.63
C ALA A 500 -4.43 11.46 -12.29
N TRP A 501 -4.66 11.15 -11.01
CA TRP A 501 -5.90 10.53 -10.56
C TRP A 501 -7.08 11.49 -10.61
N ALA A 502 -6.86 12.79 -10.31
CA ALA A 502 -7.90 13.79 -10.49
C ALA A 502 -8.28 13.93 -11.97
N ALA A 503 -7.30 14.02 -12.87
CA ALA A 503 -7.55 14.04 -14.31
C ALA A 503 -8.32 12.79 -14.77
N TYR A 504 -7.90 11.60 -14.33
CA TYR A 504 -8.59 10.34 -14.64
C TYR A 504 -10.05 10.35 -14.16
N ARG A 505 -10.30 10.73 -12.89
CA ARG A 505 -11.66 10.76 -12.31
C ARG A 505 -12.58 11.74 -13.03
N ILE A 506 -12.06 12.88 -13.46
CA ILE A 506 -12.82 13.84 -14.28
C ILE A 506 -13.14 13.24 -15.65
N GLY A 507 -12.16 12.67 -16.32
CA GLY A 507 -12.34 12.01 -17.62
C GLY A 507 -13.36 10.89 -17.54
N GLU A 508 -13.26 10.00 -16.55
CA GLU A 508 -14.21 8.90 -16.32
C GLU A 508 -15.61 9.44 -16.04
N SER A 509 -15.74 10.54 -15.26
CA SER A 509 -17.04 11.13 -14.97
C SER A 509 -17.73 11.69 -16.22
N TYR A 510 -16.99 12.38 -17.10
CA TYR A 510 -17.53 12.80 -18.39
C TYR A 510 -17.90 11.60 -19.27
N PHE A 511 -17.08 10.55 -19.27
CA PHE A 511 -17.34 9.33 -20.02
C PHE A 511 -18.63 8.64 -19.57
N GLN A 512 -18.84 8.49 -18.26
CA GLN A 512 -20.05 7.90 -17.68
C GLN A 512 -21.30 8.72 -17.98
N LEU A 513 -21.14 10.03 -18.14
CA LEU A 513 -22.22 10.93 -18.61
C LEU A 513 -22.38 10.95 -20.15
N GLN A 514 -21.76 10.00 -20.87
CA GLN A 514 -21.75 9.89 -22.34
C GLN A 514 -21.16 11.12 -23.07
N LYS A 515 -20.40 11.95 -22.37
CA LYS A 515 -19.72 13.15 -22.90
C LYS A 515 -18.29 12.79 -23.31
N HIS A 516 -18.17 11.93 -24.32
CA HIS A 516 -16.87 11.35 -24.70
C HIS A 516 -15.88 12.38 -25.25
N SER A 517 -16.36 13.40 -25.95
CA SER A 517 -15.48 14.47 -26.46
C SER A 517 -14.87 15.29 -25.34
N GLU A 518 -15.63 15.56 -24.28
CA GLU A 518 -15.16 16.26 -23.07
C GLU A 518 -14.27 15.37 -22.20
N ALA A 519 -14.51 14.06 -22.18
CA ALA A 519 -13.70 13.10 -21.44
C ALA A 519 -12.27 12.96 -21.99
N LEU A 520 -12.13 13.01 -23.32
CA LEU A 520 -10.89 12.68 -24.05
C LEU A 520 -9.66 13.49 -23.57
N PRO A 521 -9.70 14.83 -23.47
CA PRO A 521 -8.53 15.62 -23.03
C PRO A 521 -8.10 15.30 -21.60
N TRP A 522 -9.02 14.94 -20.71
CA TRP A 522 -8.73 14.56 -19.33
C TRP A 522 -8.02 13.21 -19.24
N TYR A 523 -8.51 12.21 -19.97
CA TYR A 523 -7.82 10.92 -20.06
C TYR A 523 -6.43 11.06 -20.70
N LYS A 524 -6.32 11.87 -21.76
CA LYS A 524 -5.03 12.15 -22.36
C LYS A 524 -4.06 12.73 -21.33
N ARG A 525 -4.49 13.73 -20.56
CA ARG A 525 -3.68 14.33 -19.50
C ARG A 525 -3.27 13.33 -18.44
N ALA A 526 -4.18 12.48 -17.98
CA ALA A 526 -3.87 11.41 -17.02
C ALA A 526 -2.78 10.48 -17.55
N THR A 527 -2.87 10.08 -18.84
CA THR A 527 -1.87 9.21 -19.48
C THR A 527 -0.53 9.90 -19.76
N GLU A 528 -0.49 11.21 -19.90
CA GLU A 528 0.76 11.97 -20.01
C GLU A 528 1.53 11.98 -18.67
N MET A 529 0.81 12.09 -17.55
CA MET A 529 1.39 12.09 -16.21
C MET A 529 1.77 10.70 -15.71
N LEU A 530 0.91 9.69 -15.95
CA LEU A 530 1.17 8.28 -15.60
C LEU A 530 1.17 7.42 -16.87
N ARG A 531 2.21 7.59 -17.69
CA ARG A 531 2.33 6.94 -19.00
C ARG A 531 2.24 5.42 -18.93
N PHE A 532 2.77 4.83 -17.88
CA PHE A 532 2.82 3.39 -17.65
C PHE A 532 1.69 2.89 -16.74
N SER A 533 0.66 3.69 -16.47
CA SER A 533 -0.60 3.19 -15.92
C SER A 533 -1.41 2.57 -17.06
N LEU A 534 -1.40 1.22 -17.12
CA LEU A 534 -2.08 0.49 -18.20
C LEU A 534 -3.60 0.67 -18.15
N ASP A 535 -4.17 0.85 -16.95
CA ASP A 535 -5.59 1.16 -16.78
C ASP A 535 -5.95 2.51 -17.39
N PHE A 536 -5.13 3.55 -17.17
CA PHE A 536 -5.38 4.87 -17.76
C PHE A 536 -5.27 4.82 -19.28
N GLN A 537 -4.24 4.13 -19.80
CA GLN A 537 -4.07 3.94 -21.24
C GLN A 537 -5.27 3.19 -21.84
N ASN A 538 -5.71 2.10 -21.19
CA ASN A 538 -6.86 1.33 -21.67
C ASN A 538 -8.14 2.18 -21.70
N LYS A 539 -8.40 3.01 -20.67
CA LYS A 539 -9.55 3.91 -20.63
C LYS A 539 -9.48 5.01 -21.70
N TYR A 540 -8.28 5.58 -21.91
CA TYR A 540 -8.04 6.53 -22.99
C TYR A 540 -8.34 5.90 -24.36
N GLY A 541 -7.83 4.69 -24.62
CA GLY A 541 -8.14 3.93 -25.83
C GLY A 541 -9.62 3.62 -25.98
N THR A 542 -10.32 3.26 -24.91
CA THR A 542 -11.77 3.02 -24.90
C THR A 542 -12.55 4.29 -25.23
N CYS A 543 -12.13 5.45 -24.73
CA CYS A 543 -12.75 6.73 -25.08
C CYS A 543 -12.56 7.06 -26.58
N LEU A 544 -11.39 6.78 -27.14
CA LEU A 544 -11.14 6.91 -28.58
C LEU A 544 -12.05 5.97 -29.41
N LEU A 545 -12.27 4.73 -28.94
CA LEU A 545 -13.24 3.81 -29.58
C LEU A 545 -14.66 4.38 -29.57
N ALA A 546 -15.11 4.92 -28.44
CA ALA A 546 -16.43 5.52 -28.32
C ALA A 546 -16.62 6.72 -29.29
N LEU A 547 -15.53 7.41 -29.61
CA LEU A 547 -15.48 8.48 -30.61
C LEU A 547 -15.22 8.00 -32.06
N ASN A 548 -15.24 6.69 -32.29
CA ASN A 548 -14.95 6.05 -33.58
C ASN A 548 -13.54 6.39 -34.17
N ARG A 549 -12.58 6.73 -33.29
CA ARG A 549 -11.17 7.04 -33.67
C ARG A 549 -10.33 5.77 -33.64
N LEU A 550 -10.72 4.77 -34.47
CA LEU A 550 -10.21 3.38 -34.41
C LEU A 550 -8.69 3.29 -34.53
N SER A 551 -8.06 4.01 -35.45
CA SER A 551 -6.60 3.94 -35.67
C SER A 551 -5.80 4.49 -34.49
N GLU A 552 -6.33 5.49 -33.78
CA GLU A 552 -5.68 6.05 -32.59
C GLU A 552 -5.87 5.13 -31.38
N ALA A 553 -7.08 4.59 -31.22
CA ALA A 553 -7.38 3.60 -30.19
C ALA A 553 -6.47 2.37 -30.33
N GLN A 554 -6.28 1.87 -31.55
CA GLN A 554 -5.41 0.73 -31.82
C GLN A 554 -3.96 1.00 -31.35
N LYS A 555 -3.38 2.17 -31.67
CA LYS A 555 -2.04 2.53 -31.21
C LYS A 555 -1.90 2.53 -29.69
N VAL A 556 -2.92 2.99 -28.98
CA VAL A 556 -2.95 3.01 -27.51
C VAL A 556 -3.00 1.58 -26.98
N PHE A 557 -3.86 0.72 -27.51
CA PHE A 557 -3.93 -0.68 -27.06
C PHE A 557 -2.68 -1.49 -27.46
N ASP A 558 -2.06 -1.21 -28.62
CA ASP A 558 -0.79 -1.81 -29.01
C ASP A 558 0.31 -1.46 -27.99
N PHE A 559 0.33 -0.20 -27.48
CA PHE A 559 1.21 0.18 -26.40
C PHE A 559 0.93 -0.63 -25.13
N VAL A 560 -0.35 -0.76 -24.72
CA VAL A 560 -0.72 -1.56 -23.54
C VAL A 560 -0.28 -3.01 -23.70
N LEU A 561 -0.50 -3.62 -24.86
CA LEU A 561 -0.13 -5.02 -25.12
C LEU A 561 1.38 -5.23 -25.32
N LYS A 562 2.13 -4.19 -25.67
CA LYS A 562 3.59 -4.23 -25.65
C LYS A 562 4.12 -4.29 -24.22
N GLU A 563 3.51 -3.55 -23.31
CA GLU A 563 3.87 -3.49 -21.89
C GLU A 563 3.39 -4.75 -21.13
N ASP A 564 2.11 -5.12 -21.28
CA ASP A 564 1.52 -6.37 -20.75
C ASP A 564 0.75 -7.11 -21.84
N PRO A 565 1.36 -8.09 -22.51
CA PRO A 565 0.67 -8.89 -23.54
C PRO A 565 -0.59 -9.61 -23.04
N ASP A 566 -0.71 -9.83 -21.74
CA ASP A 566 -1.83 -10.53 -21.10
C ASP A 566 -2.88 -9.59 -20.51
N TYR A 567 -2.86 -8.31 -20.88
CA TYR A 567 -3.87 -7.36 -20.44
C TYR A 567 -5.22 -7.66 -21.13
N VAL A 568 -6.19 -8.20 -20.35
CA VAL A 568 -7.46 -8.77 -20.87
C VAL A 568 -8.25 -7.73 -21.67
N SER A 569 -8.51 -6.56 -21.09
CA SER A 569 -9.34 -5.52 -21.73
C SER A 569 -8.72 -4.99 -23.03
N ALA A 570 -7.39 -4.83 -23.10
CA ALA A 570 -6.73 -4.39 -24.33
C ALA A 570 -6.81 -5.46 -25.43
N ASN A 571 -6.62 -6.75 -25.09
CA ASN A 571 -6.85 -7.84 -26.03
C ASN A 571 -8.30 -7.86 -26.53
N THR A 572 -9.28 -7.63 -25.64
CA THR A 572 -10.70 -7.55 -26.03
C THR A 572 -10.99 -6.38 -26.98
N ASN A 573 -10.43 -5.20 -26.66
CA ASN A 573 -10.65 -3.98 -27.45
C ASN A 573 -9.96 -4.05 -28.83
N ILE A 574 -8.75 -4.58 -28.90
CA ILE A 574 -8.07 -4.83 -30.19
C ILE A 574 -8.83 -5.88 -31.01
N GLY A 575 -9.30 -6.96 -30.37
CA GLY A 575 -10.14 -7.95 -31.02
C GLY A 575 -11.39 -7.31 -31.65
N PHE A 576 -12.05 -6.40 -30.93
CA PHE A 576 -13.18 -5.62 -31.46
C PHE A 576 -12.78 -4.73 -32.64
N ILE A 577 -11.64 -4.05 -32.59
CA ILE A 577 -11.14 -3.23 -33.72
C ILE A 577 -10.94 -4.12 -34.95
N TYR A 578 -10.32 -5.31 -34.81
CA TYR A 578 -10.14 -6.23 -35.92
C TYR A 578 -11.46 -6.79 -36.47
N MET A 579 -12.49 -6.95 -35.62
CA MET A 579 -13.84 -7.28 -36.11
C MET A 579 -14.37 -6.16 -37.02
N GLN A 580 -14.25 -4.90 -36.63
CA GLN A 580 -14.68 -3.75 -37.42
C GLN A 580 -13.92 -3.61 -38.74
N GLN A 581 -12.65 -4.05 -38.76
CA GLN A 581 -11.79 -4.08 -39.96
C GLN A 581 -11.99 -5.33 -40.80
N ASN A 582 -12.93 -6.21 -40.46
CA ASN A 582 -13.18 -7.52 -41.08
C ASN A 582 -11.92 -8.44 -41.09
N ASN A 583 -10.99 -8.25 -40.18
CA ASN A 583 -9.84 -9.13 -39.97
C ASN A 583 -10.15 -10.19 -38.91
N LEU A 584 -10.96 -11.18 -39.33
CA LEU A 584 -11.47 -12.20 -38.39
C LEU A 584 -10.37 -13.03 -37.76
N THR A 585 -9.25 -13.30 -38.47
CA THR A 585 -8.12 -14.07 -37.93
C THR A 585 -7.52 -13.40 -36.71
N MET A 586 -7.22 -12.11 -36.80
CA MET A 586 -6.67 -11.34 -35.68
C MET A 586 -7.70 -11.10 -34.58
N ALA A 587 -8.97 -10.90 -34.93
CA ALA A 587 -10.06 -10.80 -33.98
C ALA A 587 -10.14 -12.05 -33.09
N TYR A 588 -10.14 -13.24 -33.70
CA TYR A 588 -10.13 -14.51 -32.96
C TYR A 588 -8.88 -14.66 -32.07
N TYR A 589 -7.68 -14.36 -32.62
CA TYR A 589 -6.46 -14.47 -31.85
C TYR A 589 -6.54 -13.70 -30.52
N HIS A 590 -6.93 -12.42 -30.58
CA HIS A 590 -6.98 -11.58 -29.40
C HIS A 590 -8.15 -11.93 -28.46
N LEU A 591 -9.34 -12.20 -29.00
CA LEU A 591 -10.49 -12.52 -28.17
C LEU A 591 -10.38 -13.90 -27.50
N LEU A 592 -9.83 -14.92 -28.17
CA LEU A 592 -9.57 -16.21 -27.55
C LEU A 592 -8.48 -16.11 -26.48
N LYS A 593 -7.44 -15.29 -26.72
CA LYS A 593 -6.43 -15.00 -25.71
C LYS A 593 -7.07 -14.34 -24.48
N ALA A 594 -7.88 -13.30 -24.66
CA ALA A 594 -8.60 -12.64 -23.58
C ALA A 594 -9.50 -13.62 -22.80
N ASN A 595 -10.23 -14.49 -23.49
CA ASN A 595 -11.07 -15.51 -22.86
C ASN A 595 -10.28 -16.60 -22.12
N THR A 596 -9.06 -16.90 -22.57
CA THR A 596 -8.14 -17.82 -21.86
C THR A 596 -7.60 -17.16 -20.58
N LEU A 597 -7.35 -15.88 -20.61
CA LEU A 597 -6.86 -15.12 -19.44
C LEU A 597 -7.97 -14.88 -18.42
N ASP A 598 -9.16 -14.53 -18.90
CA ASP A 598 -10.35 -14.33 -18.09
C ASP A 598 -11.61 -14.88 -18.78
N PRO A 599 -12.04 -16.10 -18.41
CA PRO A 599 -13.20 -16.73 -19.03
C PRO A 599 -14.52 -16.04 -18.66
N ASP A 600 -14.54 -15.19 -17.65
CA ASP A 600 -15.76 -14.50 -17.18
C ASP A 600 -15.81 -13.03 -17.63
N HIS A 601 -14.84 -12.57 -18.45
CA HIS A 601 -14.84 -11.21 -18.97
C HIS A 601 -16.00 -10.99 -19.96
N GLN A 602 -17.03 -10.29 -19.50
CA GLN A 602 -18.32 -10.18 -20.19
C GLN A 602 -18.21 -9.69 -21.64
N GLN A 603 -17.42 -8.62 -21.86
CA GLN A 603 -17.26 -8.04 -23.21
C GLN A 603 -16.53 -9.01 -24.16
N THR A 604 -15.55 -9.78 -23.66
CA THR A 604 -14.88 -10.83 -24.47
C THR A 604 -15.84 -11.91 -24.89
N ILE A 605 -16.66 -12.41 -23.95
CA ILE A 605 -17.66 -13.43 -24.21
C ILE A 605 -18.66 -12.95 -25.28
N PHE A 606 -19.14 -11.72 -25.12
CA PHE A 606 -20.11 -11.13 -26.06
C PHE A 606 -19.51 -10.94 -27.46
N ASN A 607 -18.29 -10.41 -27.57
CA ASN A 607 -17.61 -10.23 -28.85
C ASN A 607 -17.32 -11.58 -29.56
N LEU A 608 -16.95 -12.62 -28.80
CA LEU A 608 -16.80 -13.98 -29.35
C LEU A 608 -18.13 -14.56 -29.84
N ALA A 609 -19.21 -14.31 -29.10
CA ALA A 609 -20.53 -14.76 -29.52
C ALA A 609 -20.96 -14.11 -30.86
N ILE A 610 -20.71 -12.80 -31.02
CA ILE A 610 -20.95 -12.08 -32.30
C ILE A 610 -20.13 -12.72 -33.43
N LEU A 611 -18.84 -13.00 -33.20
CA LEU A 611 -17.99 -13.64 -34.22
C LEU A 611 -18.49 -15.02 -34.63
N TYR A 612 -18.85 -15.87 -33.66
CA TYR A 612 -19.38 -17.21 -33.96
C TYR A 612 -20.71 -17.15 -34.70
N HIS A 613 -21.61 -16.26 -34.33
CA HIS A 613 -22.86 -16.05 -35.05
C HIS A 613 -22.61 -15.60 -36.50
N GLY A 614 -21.72 -14.61 -36.71
CA GLY A 614 -21.36 -14.15 -38.06
C GLY A 614 -20.77 -15.23 -38.98
N GLU A 615 -20.24 -16.31 -38.41
CA GLU A 615 -19.76 -17.49 -39.14
C GLU A 615 -20.79 -18.64 -39.23
N GLY A 616 -22.01 -18.41 -38.76
CA GLY A 616 -23.07 -19.44 -38.74
C GLY A 616 -22.85 -20.55 -37.70
N LYS A 617 -22.00 -20.28 -36.67
CA LYS A 617 -21.71 -21.22 -35.56
C LYS A 617 -22.60 -20.90 -34.36
N ASP A 618 -23.90 -20.90 -34.56
CA ASP A 618 -24.90 -20.43 -33.59
C ASP A 618 -24.88 -21.22 -32.28
N ASP A 619 -24.61 -22.54 -32.32
CA ASP A 619 -24.49 -23.35 -31.12
C ASP A 619 -23.36 -22.84 -30.16
N LYS A 620 -22.22 -22.40 -30.74
CA LYS A 620 -21.12 -21.83 -29.96
C LYS A 620 -21.48 -20.44 -29.43
N ALA A 621 -22.12 -19.63 -30.24
CA ALA A 621 -22.60 -18.31 -29.81
C ALA A 621 -23.60 -18.46 -28.65
N LYS A 622 -24.57 -19.37 -28.79
CA LYS A 622 -25.57 -19.67 -27.76
C LYS A 622 -24.96 -20.13 -26.46
N ALA A 623 -23.96 -21.05 -26.51
CA ALA A 623 -23.25 -21.52 -25.32
C ALA A 623 -22.54 -20.37 -24.56
N LEU A 624 -21.90 -19.44 -25.29
CA LEU A 624 -21.26 -18.28 -24.72
C LEU A 624 -22.27 -17.30 -24.08
N LEU A 625 -23.36 -17.00 -24.75
CA LEU A 625 -24.41 -16.11 -24.25
C LEU A 625 -25.08 -16.68 -23.00
N LEU A 626 -25.36 -17.99 -22.97
CA LEU A 626 -25.86 -18.68 -21.78
C LEU A 626 -24.86 -18.63 -20.61
N ARG A 627 -23.54 -18.74 -20.89
CA ARG A 627 -22.51 -18.56 -19.87
C ARG A 627 -22.52 -17.12 -19.33
N LEU A 628 -22.61 -16.13 -20.19
CA LEU A 628 -22.70 -14.71 -19.80
C LEU A 628 -23.95 -14.45 -18.93
N LEU A 629 -25.10 -14.99 -19.30
CA LEU A 629 -26.34 -14.83 -18.55
C LEU A 629 -26.38 -15.59 -17.22
N ARG A 630 -25.51 -16.61 -17.02
CA ARG A 630 -25.32 -17.24 -15.69
C ARG A 630 -24.63 -16.28 -14.71
N SER A 631 -23.67 -15.50 -15.19
CA SER A 631 -22.94 -14.52 -14.36
C SER A 631 -23.66 -13.18 -14.24
N ASP A 632 -24.37 -12.76 -15.29
CA ASP A 632 -25.14 -11.52 -15.34
C ASP A 632 -26.53 -11.78 -15.94
N PRO A 633 -27.51 -12.25 -15.13
CA PRO A 633 -28.85 -12.56 -15.60
C PRO A 633 -29.61 -11.37 -16.18
N GLN A 634 -29.17 -10.14 -15.91
CA GLN A 634 -29.83 -8.92 -16.38
C GLN A 634 -29.17 -8.32 -17.65
N ASN A 635 -28.21 -9.01 -18.26
CA ASN A 635 -27.53 -8.53 -19.46
C ASN A 635 -28.49 -8.49 -20.66
N GLU A 636 -29.07 -7.32 -20.92
CA GLU A 636 -30.07 -7.13 -21.99
C GLU A 636 -29.50 -7.46 -23.38
N ARG A 637 -28.25 -7.06 -23.65
CA ARG A 637 -27.59 -7.32 -24.95
C ARG A 637 -27.47 -8.82 -25.23
N ALA A 638 -27.06 -9.58 -24.20
CA ALA A 638 -26.95 -11.03 -24.32
C ALA A 638 -28.31 -11.71 -24.50
N ARG A 639 -29.36 -11.23 -23.80
CA ARG A 639 -30.73 -11.74 -23.98
C ARG A 639 -31.28 -11.46 -25.39
N MET A 640 -31.11 -10.23 -25.89
CA MET A 640 -31.55 -9.86 -27.25
C MET A 640 -30.87 -10.74 -28.28
N MET A 641 -29.54 -10.83 -28.26
CA MET A 641 -28.81 -11.66 -29.20
C MET A 641 -29.19 -13.15 -29.10
N LEU A 642 -29.43 -13.67 -27.88
CA LEU A 642 -29.87 -15.06 -27.68
C LEU A 642 -31.27 -15.33 -28.28
N SER A 643 -32.14 -14.31 -28.35
CA SER A 643 -33.49 -14.44 -28.98
C SER A 643 -33.43 -14.39 -30.50
N GLU A 644 -32.36 -13.94 -31.10
CA GLU A 644 -32.12 -13.89 -32.56
C GLU A 644 -31.46 -15.15 -33.10
N LEU A 645 -30.85 -15.99 -32.20
CA LEU A 645 -30.23 -17.28 -32.51
C LEU A 645 -31.20 -18.44 -32.38
#